data_6392a3a9cd384705ec3cdf0814ac723b
#
_entry.id   6392a3a9cd384705ec3cdf0814ac723b
#
_cell.length_a   1.000
_cell.length_b   1.000
_cell.length_c   1.000
_cell.angle_alpha   90.00
_cell.angle_beta   90.00
_cell.angle_gamma   90.00
#
_symmetry.space_group_name_H-M   'P 1'
#
loop_
_entity.id
_entity.type
_entity.pdbx_description
1 polymer ?
#
loop_
_entity_poly.entity_id
_entity_poly.type
_entity_poly.pdbx_seq_one_letter_code
_entity_poly.pdbx_strand_id
1 'polypeptide(L)'
;MKKLLPAILLACTLSTGAYAQILTSSSPEADAAAFARVRERMDSVRQYRPTVGLVLAGGGARGLAHLGVIKYMEELGIPVDIVTGTSMGGLIGGLYALGYKHDQLDSLVRAIDWPVMMSDNIPEAYISYKLRKYRERFVIRIPFHYDDEDAEERYRRELKVEQLGEEAGHGSSDMLKEAVAKVGIGMPDGYLYGLNVRNMLSSVSVGYQDSICFSGLPIPYACVATDMYSMAPKYWTGGSITDAMRSTMAIPFYFRAVRTEGAVLLDGGMRNNFPVDLAKEMGADIIIGSEMSVPRALDELNSPVDFLFQTITLLSKEAAGPAKELLNLDVHHELKGYNMLSFDDKSVDDIIDQGYQNAISHKEVFEALAALVAGKGTPPVSHPTPAVNLAQKAVLVGKVRFDGVSQKEQDIILRKSDYEENSLYDRDRVEQLLNYIFGTNVFESVTYHLEGHEEPYTLVFDCQRGQVNDFAVGLRGDIDETVAIAVHVGLGTRRLSGPRFTGDIKLGTNPALGLEFAYKSVNGLPTVGVAGHARLKNASSGFLSEVEDRLLTTGLDLFLEDSKMRYGSFRLGLSLEKEPYERYLSTEESWKGWEWKSYWLSTFATFKLDTFDDGYFPTQGFRFALDGRYVFNGYSYDLDPQYWHPEESLETPGGKVPGYASILASFEAAFTFGQNLSILPSLWFGWNSAENDLMKATHFISYGGFMANRYMERQIPFFAVPTGYIAGNRFNALAQVDLRYRFLRKNFVTVRGGLLKWDRTWRDFVHVHPVYAVGAEYSRQTLVGPLRLAAQWCNLTGFTVYAGIGFEF
;
A
#
# COMPACT_ATOMS: atom_id res chain seq x y z
N MET A 1 -47.31 23.15 -27.69
CA MET A 1 -46.39 22.76 -26.57
C MET A 1 -45.80 21.34 -26.66
N LYS A 2 -46.39 20.37 -27.32
CA LYS A 2 -45.84 18.96 -27.41
C LYS A 2 -44.74 18.75 -28.47
N LYS A 3 -44.32 19.73 -29.27
CA LYS A 3 -43.23 19.64 -30.27
C LYS A 3 -42.00 20.50 -29.94
N LEU A 4 -42.01 21.29 -28.86
CA LEU A 4 -40.85 22.09 -28.42
C LEU A 4 -39.95 21.35 -27.39
N LEU A 5 -40.51 20.38 -26.66
CA LEU A 5 -39.76 19.64 -25.62
C LEU A 5 -38.62 18.77 -26.15
N PRO A 6 -38.80 18.03 -27.33
CA PRO A 6 -37.71 17.27 -27.88
C PRO A 6 -36.57 18.11 -28.48
N ALA A 7 -36.90 19.31 -28.99
CA ALA A 7 -35.90 20.20 -29.57
C ALA A 7 -35.00 20.88 -28.49
N ILE A 8 -35.55 21.17 -27.33
CA ILE A 8 -34.80 21.73 -26.20
C ILE A 8 -33.92 20.65 -25.55
N LEU A 9 -34.44 19.43 -25.42
CA LEU A 9 -33.64 18.30 -24.94
C LEU A 9 -32.48 17.93 -25.91
N LEU A 10 -32.72 18.00 -27.23
CA LEU A 10 -31.68 17.75 -28.24
C LEU A 10 -30.66 18.89 -28.29
N ALA A 11 -31.05 20.14 -28.05
CA ALA A 11 -30.15 21.27 -27.98
C ALA A 11 -29.28 21.24 -26.70
N CYS A 12 -29.84 20.80 -25.55
CA CYS A 12 -29.06 20.61 -24.31
C CYS A 12 -28.09 19.45 -24.39
N THR A 13 -28.45 18.33 -25.05
CA THR A 13 -27.52 17.20 -25.24
C THR A 13 -26.43 17.49 -26.27
N LEU A 14 -26.71 18.31 -27.29
CA LEU A 14 -25.68 18.73 -28.27
C LEU A 14 -24.72 19.78 -27.66
N SER A 15 -25.17 20.62 -26.72
CA SER A 15 -24.30 21.61 -26.08
C SER A 15 -23.37 21.01 -25.04
N THR A 16 -23.81 19.99 -24.28
CA THR A 16 -22.96 19.30 -23.30
C THR A 16 -21.93 18.37 -23.95
N GLY A 17 -22.30 17.68 -25.04
CA GLY A 17 -21.37 16.86 -25.80
C GLY A 17 -20.28 17.68 -26.52
N ALA A 18 -20.63 18.83 -27.08
CA ALA A 18 -19.67 19.73 -27.74
C ALA A 18 -18.71 20.39 -26.73
N TYR A 19 -19.17 20.73 -25.53
CA TYR A 19 -18.33 21.30 -24.49
C TYR A 19 -17.33 20.27 -23.91
N ALA A 20 -17.75 19.03 -23.70
CA ALA A 20 -16.85 17.95 -23.24
C ALA A 20 -15.78 17.63 -24.31
N GLN A 21 -16.14 17.59 -25.59
CA GLN A 21 -15.17 17.35 -26.67
C GLN A 21 -14.12 18.45 -26.83
N ILE A 22 -14.47 19.72 -26.57
CA ILE A 22 -13.53 20.85 -26.68
C ILE A 22 -12.51 20.86 -25.54
N LEU A 23 -12.84 20.30 -24.37
CA LEU A 23 -11.97 20.34 -23.20
C LEU A 23 -11.04 19.10 -23.06
N THR A 24 -11.32 18.02 -23.78
CA THR A 24 -10.52 16.78 -23.70
C THR A 24 -9.63 16.53 -24.91
N SER A 25 -9.84 17.23 -26.03
CA SER A 25 -9.01 17.05 -27.24
C SER A 25 -7.84 18.03 -27.25
N SER A 26 -6.62 17.51 -27.19
CA SER A 26 -5.38 18.23 -27.52
C SER A 26 -5.29 18.42 -29.03
N SER A 27 -6.27 19.07 -29.66
CA SER A 27 -6.05 19.53 -31.02
C SER A 27 -5.26 20.84 -30.98
N PRO A 28 -4.32 21.07 -31.88
CA PRO A 28 -3.61 22.35 -31.99
C PRO A 28 -4.55 23.58 -32.04
N GLU A 29 -5.75 23.37 -32.55
CA GLU A 29 -6.79 24.40 -32.64
C GLU A 29 -7.41 24.75 -31.26
N ALA A 30 -7.63 23.74 -30.40
CA ALA A 30 -8.13 23.95 -29.04
C ALA A 30 -7.10 24.67 -28.17
N ASP A 31 -5.83 24.30 -28.27
CA ASP A 31 -4.73 24.98 -27.58
C ASP A 31 -4.60 26.44 -28.06
N ALA A 32 -4.64 26.67 -29.37
CA ALA A 32 -4.59 28.02 -29.95
C ALA A 32 -5.76 28.91 -29.45
N ALA A 33 -6.96 28.34 -29.32
CA ALA A 33 -8.13 29.05 -28.79
C ALA A 33 -7.98 29.37 -27.29
N ALA A 34 -7.39 28.45 -26.52
CA ALA A 34 -7.09 28.68 -25.10
C ALA A 34 -6.04 29.78 -24.92
N PHE A 35 -4.98 29.74 -25.68
CA PHE A 35 -3.95 30.79 -25.67
C PHE A 35 -4.47 32.15 -26.12
N ALA A 36 -5.39 32.19 -27.10
CA ALA A 36 -6.04 33.43 -27.50
C ALA A 36 -6.79 34.10 -26.33
N ARG A 37 -7.54 33.32 -25.53
CA ARG A 37 -8.23 33.83 -24.32
C ARG A 37 -7.24 34.34 -23.26
N VAL A 38 -6.10 33.67 -23.07
CA VAL A 38 -5.08 34.16 -22.14
C VAL A 38 -4.48 35.46 -22.66
N ARG A 39 -4.15 35.56 -23.95
CA ARG A 39 -3.62 36.79 -24.56
C ARG A 39 -4.57 37.97 -24.41
N GLU A 40 -5.88 37.78 -24.62
CA GLU A 40 -6.88 38.81 -24.39
C GLU A 40 -6.87 39.33 -22.94
N ARG A 41 -6.72 38.41 -21.97
CA ARG A 41 -6.54 38.78 -20.56
C ARG A 41 -5.23 39.55 -20.34
N MET A 42 -4.14 39.13 -20.97
CA MET A 42 -2.85 39.83 -20.90
C MET A 42 -2.89 41.22 -21.54
N ASP A 43 -3.63 41.40 -22.63
CA ASP A 43 -3.80 42.71 -23.27
C ASP A 43 -4.48 43.72 -22.30
N SER A 44 -5.34 43.25 -21.44
CA SER A 44 -5.92 44.11 -20.40
C SER A 44 -4.90 44.53 -19.34
N VAL A 45 -3.95 43.63 -18.97
CA VAL A 45 -2.89 43.93 -18.01
C VAL A 45 -1.85 44.89 -18.63
N ARG A 46 -1.55 44.73 -19.92
CA ARG A 46 -0.59 45.56 -20.68
C ARG A 46 -0.96 47.06 -20.69
N GLN A 47 -2.22 47.41 -20.49
CA GLN A 47 -2.62 48.80 -20.36
C GLN A 47 -2.02 49.50 -19.11
N TYR A 48 -1.55 48.75 -18.16
CA TYR A 48 -1.04 49.22 -16.87
C TYR A 48 0.46 48.95 -16.71
N ARG A 49 0.93 47.80 -17.14
CA ARG A 49 2.32 47.33 -16.99
C ARG A 49 2.63 46.16 -17.95
N PRO A 50 3.90 45.84 -18.20
CA PRO A 50 4.27 44.57 -18.88
C PRO A 50 3.73 43.35 -18.10
N THR A 51 3.36 42.32 -18.83
CA THR A 51 2.94 41.01 -18.27
C THR A 51 4.13 40.15 -17.88
N VAL A 52 4.05 39.46 -16.76
CA VAL A 52 5.09 38.61 -16.20
C VAL A 52 4.68 37.15 -16.27
N GLY A 53 5.48 36.34 -16.99
CA GLY A 53 5.39 34.88 -17.00
C GLY A 53 6.45 34.26 -16.09
N LEU A 54 6.02 33.32 -15.25
CA LEU A 54 6.88 32.49 -14.42
C LEU A 54 6.93 31.07 -15.02
N VAL A 55 8.13 30.60 -15.34
CA VAL A 55 8.37 29.29 -15.94
C VAL A 55 9.14 28.40 -14.98
N LEU A 56 8.60 27.24 -14.64
CA LEU A 56 9.14 26.34 -13.64
C LEU A 56 9.50 24.99 -14.27
N ALA A 57 10.78 24.65 -14.27
CA ALA A 57 11.26 23.41 -14.86
C ALA A 57 10.93 22.16 -14.02
N GLY A 58 10.94 21.01 -14.66
CA GLY A 58 10.87 19.71 -13.95
C GLY A 58 12.20 19.36 -13.28
N GLY A 59 12.16 18.68 -12.13
CA GLY A 59 13.36 18.31 -11.40
C GLY A 59 13.18 17.35 -10.22
N GLY A 60 11.99 16.79 -10.03
CA GLY A 60 11.65 15.99 -8.84
C GLY A 60 11.84 16.80 -7.56
N ALA A 61 12.45 16.24 -6.51
CA ALA A 61 12.71 16.94 -5.24
C ALA A 61 13.44 18.28 -5.41
N ARG A 62 14.39 18.36 -6.37
CA ARG A 62 15.13 19.60 -6.64
C ARG A 62 14.22 20.75 -7.10
N GLY A 63 13.06 20.42 -7.68
CA GLY A 63 12.05 21.43 -8.07
C GLY A 63 11.46 22.21 -6.89
N LEU A 64 11.63 21.75 -5.65
CA LEU A 64 11.24 22.50 -4.46
C LEU A 64 12.00 23.85 -4.33
N ALA A 65 13.15 24.02 -5.01
CA ALA A 65 13.86 25.31 -5.09
C ALA A 65 13.02 26.43 -5.72
N HIS A 66 12.01 26.08 -6.52
CA HIS A 66 11.08 27.07 -7.09
C HIS A 66 10.35 27.88 -6.00
N LEU A 67 10.09 27.29 -4.82
CA LEU A 67 9.48 28.00 -3.69
C LEU A 67 10.32 29.17 -3.23
N GLY A 68 11.65 29.01 -3.24
CA GLY A 68 12.57 30.11 -2.90
C GLY A 68 12.50 31.26 -3.91
N VAL A 69 12.33 30.97 -5.19
CA VAL A 69 12.14 31.99 -6.25
C VAL A 69 10.82 32.72 -6.07
N ILE A 70 9.74 31.97 -5.86
CA ILE A 70 8.39 32.54 -5.62
C ILE A 70 8.43 33.45 -4.39
N LYS A 71 9.07 33.02 -3.30
CA LYS A 71 9.26 33.83 -2.09
C LYS A 71 9.88 35.16 -2.41
N TYR A 72 11.00 35.18 -3.11
CA TYR A 72 11.73 36.40 -3.41
C TYR A 72 10.95 37.34 -4.35
N MET A 73 10.21 36.78 -5.31
CA MET A 73 9.32 37.56 -6.16
C MET A 73 8.18 38.22 -5.35
N GLU A 74 7.56 37.51 -4.42
CA GLU A 74 6.51 38.04 -3.56
C GLU A 74 7.05 39.13 -2.61
N GLU A 75 8.25 38.97 -2.04
CA GLU A 75 8.92 39.98 -1.20
C GLU A 75 9.18 41.27 -1.95
N LEU A 76 9.52 41.19 -3.24
CA LEU A 76 9.73 42.36 -4.09
C LEU A 76 8.45 42.90 -4.74
N GLY A 77 7.31 42.26 -4.51
CA GLY A 77 6.04 42.64 -5.07
C GLY A 77 5.95 42.47 -6.61
N ILE A 78 6.72 41.55 -7.18
CA ILE A 78 6.67 41.21 -8.62
C ILE A 78 5.40 40.39 -8.88
N PRO A 79 4.43 40.90 -9.63
CA PRO A 79 3.23 40.14 -9.96
C PRO A 79 3.52 39.03 -10.96
N VAL A 80 2.83 37.89 -10.84
CA VAL A 80 2.84 36.83 -11.83
C VAL A 80 1.50 36.77 -12.54
N ASP A 81 1.51 36.91 -13.88
CA ASP A 81 0.33 36.93 -14.73
C ASP A 81 0.08 35.61 -15.46
N ILE A 82 1.14 34.81 -15.64
CA ILE A 82 1.11 33.54 -16.34
C ILE A 82 2.07 32.59 -15.62
N VAL A 83 1.65 31.35 -15.42
CA VAL A 83 2.52 30.29 -14.92
C VAL A 83 2.55 29.14 -15.92
N THR A 84 3.76 28.71 -16.29
CA THR A 84 3.94 27.45 -17.03
C THR A 84 4.92 26.55 -16.30
N GLY A 85 4.73 25.23 -16.39
CA GLY A 85 5.61 24.31 -15.69
C GLY A 85 5.55 22.87 -16.17
N THR A 86 6.55 22.10 -15.76
CA THR A 86 6.67 20.67 -16.05
C THR A 86 7.02 19.92 -14.77
N SER A 87 6.46 18.72 -14.57
CA SER A 87 6.75 17.86 -13.42
C SER A 87 6.57 18.60 -12.09
N MET A 88 7.56 18.64 -11.20
CA MET A 88 7.48 19.40 -9.94
C MET A 88 7.19 20.90 -10.18
N GLY A 89 7.73 21.47 -11.23
CA GLY A 89 7.41 22.85 -11.63
C GLY A 89 5.95 23.01 -12.06
N GLY A 90 5.37 21.99 -12.69
CA GLY A 90 3.94 21.94 -13.00
C GLY A 90 3.07 21.82 -11.73
N LEU A 91 3.50 21.05 -10.73
CA LEU A 91 2.82 20.92 -9.45
C LEU A 91 2.82 22.23 -8.64
N ILE A 92 4.00 22.78 -8.38
CA ILE A 92 4.15 24.05 -7.63
C ILE A 92 3.48 25.19 -8.37
N GLY A 93 3.69 25.26 -9.70
CA GLY A 93 3.07 26.26 -10.55
C GLY A 93 1.54 26.17 -10.59
N GLY A 94 0.99 24.95 -10.64
CA GLY A 94 -0.44 24.70 -10.60
C GLY A 94 -1.08 25.13 -9.28
N LEU A 95 -0.46 24.80 -8.15
CA LEU A 95 -0.93 25.24 -6.83
C LEU A 95 -0.82 26.80 -6.70
N TYR A 96 0.27 27.37 -7.17
CA TYR A 96 0.42 28.83 -7.19
C TYR A 96 -0.64 29.49 -8.07
N ALA A 97 -0.94 28.90 -9.22
CA ALA A 97 -2.00 29.37 -10.11
C ALA A 97 -3.40 29.28 -9.52
N LEU A 98 -3.64 28.32 -8.60
CA LEU A 98 -4.88 28.21 -7.81
C LEU A 98 -5.02 29.27 -6.71
N GLY A 99 -4.02 30.16 -6.54
CA GLY A 99 -4.05 31.28 -5.60
C GLY A 99 -3.33 31.05 -4.28
N TYR A 100 -2.62 29.93 -4.13
CA TYR A 100 -1.75 29.70 -2.97
C TYR A 100 -0.57 30.69 -3.00
N LYS A 101 -0.21 31.20 -1.83
CA LYS A 101 0.96 32.05 -1.63
C LYS A 101 2.16 31.22 -1.16
N HIS A 102 3.37 31.81 -1.28
CA HIS A 102 4.61 31.14 -0.85
C HIS A 102 4.48 30.49 0.52
N ASP A 103 4.03 31.20 1.56
CA ASP A 103 3.96 30.69 2.93
C ASP A 103 3.03 29.48 3.06
N GLN A 104 1.93 29.46 2.29
CA GLN A 104 0.99 28.34 2.26
C GLN A 104 1.61 27.13 1.55
N LEU A 105 2.32 27.35 0.44
CA LEU A 105 3.02 26.30 -0.29
C LEU A 105 4.17 25.70 0.51
N ASP A 106 4.98 26.56 1.15
CA ASP A 106 6.10 26.13 2.01
C ASP A 106 5.57 25.28 3.20
N SER A 107 4.53 25.76 3.88
CA SER A 107 3.88 25.01 4.95
C SER A 107 3.29 23.67 4.46
N LEU A 108 2.66 23.64 3.30
CA LEU A 108 2.12 22.41 2.70
C LEU A 108 3.23 21.41 2.41
N VAL A 109 4.31 21.84 1.75
CA VAL A 109 5.42 20.99 1.34
C VAL A 109 6.15 20.37 2.53
N ARG A 110 6.36 21.16 3.60
CA ARG A 110 7.01 20.71 4.85
C ARG A 110 6.12 19.80 5.69
N ALA A 111 4.80 19.89 5.54
CA ALA A 111 3.84 19.03 6.24
C ALA A 111 3.64 17.66 5.56
N ILE A 112 4.14 17.46 4.33
CA ILE A 112 4.01 16.21 3.60
C ILE A 112 4.93 15.13 4.18
N ASP A 113 4.36 13.98 4.55
CA ASP A 113 5.13 12.74 4.74
C ASP A 113 5.50 12.18 3.35
N TRP A 114 6.66 12.61 2.82
CA TRP A 114 7.11 12.26 1.49
C TRP A 114 7.27 10.76 1.25
N PRO A 115 7.80 9.95 2.18
CA PRO A 115 7.79 8.49 2.05
C PRO A 115 6.41 7.87 1.84
N VAL A 116 5.40 8.37 2.53
CA VAL A 116 4.00 7.93 2.34
C VAL A 116 3.45 8.48 1.02
N MET A 117 3.68 9.75 0.73
CA MET A 117 3.20 10.42 -0.49
C MET A 117 3.73 9.75 -1.76
N MET A 118 5.01 9.35 -1.75
CA MET A 118 5.68 8.65 -2.85
C MET A 118 5.45 7.13 -2.77
N SER A 119 4.32 6.70 -2.25
CA SER A 119 3.86 5.31 -2.20
C SER A 119 2.35 5.24 -2.42
N ASP A 120 1.83 4.04 -2.70
CA ASP A 120 0.38 3.76 -2.71
C ASP A 120 -0.07 3.09 -1.41
N ASN A 121 0.71 3.21 -0.34
CA ASN A 121 0.39 2.61 0.94
C ASN A 121 -0.71 3.41 1.64
N ILE A 122 -1.65 2.67 2.20
CA ILE A 122 -2.65 3.21 3.13
C ILE A 122 -2.26 2.83 4.56
N PRO A 123 -2.66 3.61 5.56
CA PRO A 123 -2.39 3.27 6.96
C PRO A 123 -2.93 1.86 7.31
N GLU A 124 -2.12 1.05 7.99
CA GLU A 124 -2.46 -0.32 8.40
C GLU A 124 -3.82 -0.40 9.13
N ALA A 125 -4.17 0.66 9.83
CA ALA A 125 -5.45 0.79 10.52
C ALA A 125 -6.68 0.63 9.61
N TYR A 126 -6.58 0.92 8.32
CA TYR A 126 -7.69 0.80 7.35
C TYR A 126 -7.69 -0.52 6.58
N ILE A 127 -6.62 -1.29 6.67
CA ILE A 127 -6.53 -2.60 6.02
C ILE A 127 -7.26 -3.63 6.88
N SER A 128 -8.12 -4.44 6.26
CA SER A 128 -8.80 -5.51 7.00
C SER A 128 -7.79 -6.49 7.60
N TYR A 129 -8.10 -7.06 8.76
CA TYR A 129 -7.23 -8.03 9.44
C TYR A 129 -6.72 -9.14 8.51
N LYS A 130 -7.60 -9.73 7.69
CA LYS A 130 -7.22 -10.79 6.74
C LYS A 130 -6.23 -10.32 5.68
N LEU A 131 -6.47 -9.14 5.09
CA LEU A 131 -5.59 -8.60 4.05
C LEU A 131 -4.22 -8.22 4.62
N ARG A 132 -4.18 -7.66 5.83
CA ARG A 132 -2.93 -7.35 6.52
C ARG A 132 -2.12 -8.63 6.74
N LYS A 133 -2.75 -9.70 7.28
CA LYS A 133 -2.09 -11.00 7.47
C LYS A 133 -1.66 -11.64 6.16
N TYR A 134 -2.40 -11.46 5.08
CA TYR A 134 -1.99 -11.89 3.75
C TYR A 134 -0.74 -11.12 3.27
N ARG A 135 -0.70 -9.79 3.43
CA ARG A 135 0.45 -8.97 3.04
C ARG A 135 1.73 -9.29 3.83
N GLU A 136 1.60 -9.64 5.11
CA GLU A 136 2.70 -10.04 5.98
C GLU A 136 3.32 -11.40 5.64
N ARG A 137 2.69 -12.22 4.78
CA ARG A 137 3.11 -13.60 4.49
C ARG A 137 3.83 -13.77 3.16
N PHE A 138 3.63 -12.90 2.18
CA PHE A 138 4.05 -13.12 0.80
C PHE A 138 4.94 -12.01 0.26
N VAL A 139 6.09 -12.41 -0.33
CA VAL A 139 7.05 -11.52 -1.01
C VAL A 139 6.48 -11.02 -2.33
N ILE A 140 5.94 -11.95 -3.13
CA ILE A 140 5.41 -11.67 -4.46
C ILE A 140 3.91 -11.88 -4.41
N ARG A 141 3.17 -10.92 -4.92
CA ARG A 141 1.71 -10.95 -5.02
C ARG A 141 1.31 -10.47 -6.40
N ILE A 142 0.68 -11.35 -7.17
CA ILE A 142 0.31 -11.10 -8.57
C ILE A 142 -1.21 -11.25 -8.66
N PRO A 143 -1.94 -10.16 -8.84
CA PRO A 143 -3.35 -10.24 -9.19
C PRO A 143 -3.51 -10.73 -10.63
N PHE A 144 -4.53 -11.56 -10.91
CA PHE A 144 -4.77 -12.10 -12.24
C PHE A 144 -6.27 -12.26 -12.57
N HIS A 145 -6.58 -12.32 -13.86
CA HIS A 145 -7.90 -12.73 -14.37
C HIS A 145 -7.88 -14.19 -14.81
N TYR A 146 -9.01 -14.83 -14.65
CA TYR A 146 -9.35 -16.02 -15.43
C TYR A 146 -10.38 -15.58 -16.47
N ASP A 147 -10.22 -15.96 -17.76
CA ASP A 147 -11.05 -15.51 -18.88
C ASP A 147 -12.49 -15.17 -18.48
N ASP A 148 -12.78 -13.89 -18.33
CA ASP A 148 -14.12 -13.38 -18.04
C ASP A 148 -14.54 -12.53 -19.24
N GLU A 149 -15.79 -12.64 -19.69
CA GLU A 149 -16.35 -11.88 -20.82
C GLU A 149 -16.11 -10.36 -20.67
N ASP A 150 -16.09 -9.85 -19.42
CA ASP A 150 -15.73 -8.46 -19.12
C ASP A 150 -14.25 -8.11 -19.39
N ALA A 151 -13.34 -9.09 -19.33
CA ALA A 151 -11.93 -8.90 -19.67
C ALA A 151 -11.75 -8.86 -21.19
N GLU A 152 -12.51 -9.70 -21.91
CA GLU A 152 -12.54 -9.71 -23.37
C GLU A 152 -13.15 -8.41 -23.92
N GLU A 153 -14.15 -7.84 -23.25
CA GLU A 153 -14.75 -6.56 -23.65
C GLU A 153 -13.82 -5.37 -23.37
N ARG A 154 -13.04 -5.40 -22.27
CA ARG A 154 -11.96 -4.43 -22.00
C ARG A 154 -10.82 -4.58 -23.00
N TYR A 155 -10.37 -5.81 -23.28
CA TYR A 155 -9.36 -6.11 -24.29
C TYR A 155 -9.82 -5.68 -25.69
N ARG A 156 -11.10 -5.88 -26.04
CA ARG A 156 -11.68 -5.39 -27.30
C ARG A 156 -11.78 -3.85 -27.35
N ARG A 157 -11.96 -3.17 -26.22
CA ARG A 157 -11.89 -1.70 -26.16
C ARG A 157 -10.45 -1.21 -26.33
N GLU A 158 -9.51 -1.91 -25.72
CA GLU A 158 -8.07 -1.63 -25.87
C GLU A 158 -7.60 -1.95 -27.30
N LEU A 159 -8.05 -3.06 -27.91
CA LEU A 159 -7.79 -3.40 -29.31
C LEU A 159 -8.45 -2.44 -30.31
N LYS A 160 -9.60 -1.85 -30.01
CA LYS A 160 -10.17 -0.80 -30.87
C LYS A 160 -9.30 0.45 -30.89
N VAL A 161 -8.53 0.71 -29.84
CA VAL A 161 -7.50 1.75 -29.82
C VAL A 161 -6.26 1.31 -30.62
N GLU A 162 -5.93 0.02 -30.61
CA GLU A 162 -4.82 -0.56 -31.37
C GLU A 162 -5.09 -0.66 -32.88
N GLN A 163 -6.31 -0.99 -33.30
CA GLN A 163 -6.70 -1.06 -34.72
C GLN A 163 -6.67 0.28 -35.47
N LEU A 164 -6.62 1.39 -34.72
CA LEU A 164 -6.35 2.71 -35.30
C LEU A 164 -4.85 2.97 -35.53
N GLY A 165 -3.97 2.05 -35.12
CA GLY A 165 -2.51 2.13 -35.19
C GLY A 165 -1.83 1.10 -36.14
N GLU A 166 -2.56 0.20 -36.78
CA GLU A 166 -2.00 -0.91 -37.58
C GLU A 166 -1.37 -0.55 -38.94
N GLU A 167 -1.21 0.73 -39.28
CA GLU A 167 -0.45 1.10 -40.51
C GLU A 167 1.06 1.28 -40.32
N ALA A 168 1.62 0.97 -39.12
CA ALA A 168 3.05 1.11 -38.87
C ALA A 168 3.74 -0.18 -38.38
N GLY A 169 4.24 -0.96 -39.33
CA GLY A 169 5.46 -1.75 -39.24
C GLY A 169 5.55 -2.93 -38.23
N HIS A 170 5.45 -4.14 -38.73
CA HIS A 170 5.71 -5.41 -38.02
C HIS A 170 7.19 -5.54 -37.62
N GLY A 171 7.44 -5.75 -36.32
CA GLY A 171 8.75 -6.08 -35.75
C GLY A 171 8.67 -7.21 -34.70
N SER A 172 9.74 -7.97 -34.56
CA SER A 172 9.92 -9.21 -33.77
C SER A 172 9.53 -9.21 -32.28
N SER A 173 8.85 -8.20 -31.80
CA SER A 173 8.30 -8.11 -30.43
C SER A 173 6.96 -8.85 -30.23
N ASP A 174 6.32 -9.31 -31.31
CA ASP A 174 4.94 -9.80 -31.24
C ASP A 174 4.81 -11.19 -30.62
N MET A 175 5.81 -12.06 -30.79
CA MET A 175 5.80 -13.39 -30.12
C MET A 175 5.89 -13.28 -28.57
N LEU A 176 6.62 -12.31 -28.07
CA LEU A 176 6.72 -12.08 -26.62
C LEU A 176 5.45 -11.44 -26.07
N LYS A 177 4.86 -10.51 -26.82
CA LYS A 177 3.56 -9.88 -26.50
C LYS A 177 2.44 -10.91 -26.50
N GLU A 178 2.40 -11.81 -27.48
CA GLU A 178 1.38 -12.87 -27.59
C GLU A 178 1.52 -13.92 -26.49
N ALA A 179 2.77 -14.27 -26.10
CA ALA A 179 3.02 -15.16 -24.97
C ALA A 179 2.63 -14.53 -23.62
N VAL A 180 2.91 -13.24 -23.44
CA VAL A 180 2.55 -12.46 -22.22
C VAL A 180 1.04 -12.22 -22.18
N ALA A 181 0.40 -11.92 -23.30
CA ALA A 181 -1.06 -11.74 -23.41
C ALA A 181 -1.83 -13.04 -23.11
N LYS A 182 -1.35 -14.19 -23.59
CA LYS A 182 -1.96 -15.51 -23.30
C LYS A 182 -1.90 -15.92 -21.81
N VAL A 183 -0.95 -15.38 -21.05
CA VAL A 183 -0.84 -15.64 -19.59
C VAL A 183 -1.64 -14.61 -18.78
N GLY A 184 -2.19 -13.55 -19.39
CA GLY A 184 -2.96 -12.52 -18.69
C GLY A 184 -2.15 -11.70 -17.68
N ILE A 185 -0.81 -11.80 -17.70
CA ILE A 185 0.09 -11.03 -16.88
C ILE A 185 0.52 -9.80 -17.69
N GLY A 186 -0.34 -8.79 -17.75
CA GLY A 186 0.06 -7.47 -18.24
C GLY A 186 1.12 -6.88 -17.31
N MET A 187 2.34 -6.60 -17.81
CA MET A 187 3.27 -5.78 -17.03
C MET A 187 2.64 -4.38 -16.84
N PRO A 188 2.54 -3.88 -15.61
CA PRO A 188 2.05 -2.53 -15.38
C PRO A 188 2.99 -1.51 -16.03
N ASP A 189 2.43 -0.46 -16.62
CA ASP A 189 3.14 0.68 -17.21
C ASP A 189 3.91 1.53 -16.17
N GLY A 190 3.73 1.28 -14.89
CA GLY A 190 4.45 1.89 -13.77
C GLY A 190 4.27 1.11 -12.48
N TYR A 191 5.17 1.33 -11.53
CA TYR A 191 5.16 0.65 -10.23
C TYR A 191 4.06 1.19 -9.29
N LEU A 192 3.85 2.52 -9.28
CA LEU A 192 2.90 3.21 -8.41
C LEU A 192 1.74 3.83 -9.20
N TYR A 193 0.53 3.69 -8.69
CA TYR A 193 -0.63 4.44 -9.19
C TYR A 193 -0.54 5.94 -8.89
N GLY A 194 0.19 6.32 -7.82
CA GLY A 194 0.31 7.69 -7.32
C GLY A 194 -0.99 8.15 -6.65
N LEU A 195 -1.68 7.25 -5.95
CA LEU A 195 -2.97 7.50 -5.30
C LEU A 195 -2.86 8.59 -4.25
N ASN A 196 -1.84 8.54 -3.40
CA ASN A 196 -1.65 9.51 -2.32
C ASN A 196 -1.39 10.92 -2.87
N VAL A 197 -0.60 11.02 -3.95
CA VAL A 197 -0.37 12.31 -4.62
C VAL A 197 -1.69 12.84 -5.21
N ARG A 198 -2.44 12.01 -5.95
CA ARG A 198 -3.70 12.44 -6.56
C ARG A 198 -4.71 12.90 -5.51
N ASN A 199 -4.85 12.15 -4.42
CA ASN A 199 -5.77 12.50 -3.34
C ASN A 199 -5.32 13.76 -2.60
N MET A 200 -4.03 13.97 -2.41
CA MET A 200 -3.48 15.22 -1.87
C MET A 200 -3.82 16.39 -2.80
N LEU A 201 -3.58 16.27 -4.11
CA LEU A 201 -3.95 17.30 -5.09
C LEU A 201 -5.45 17.60 -5.05
N SER A 202 -6.30 16.57 -4.93
CA SER A 202 -7.75 16.76 -4.75
C SER A 202 -8.07 17.54 -3.46
N SER A 203 -7.37 17.26 -2.35
CA SER A 203 -7.61 17.95 -1.08
C SER A 203 -7.28 19.45 -1.11
N VAL A 204 -6.38 19.88 -2.00
CA VAL A 204 -5.90 21.28 -2.07
C VAL A 204 -6.43 22.06 -3.28
N SER A 205 -7.27 21.46 -4.11
CA SER A 205 -7.81 22.10 -5.33
C SER A 205 -9.34 22.23 -5.35
N VAL A 206 -9.99 22.16 -4.18
CA VAL A 206 -11.46 22.21 -4.08
C VAL A 206 -12.01 23.52 -4.67
N GLY A 207 -13.08 23.40 -5.46
CA GLY A 207 -13.66 24.47 -6.25
C GLY A 207 -13.13 24.57 -7.68
N TYR A 208 -12.07 23.83 -8.03
CA TYR A 208 -11.43 23.81 -9.34
C TYR A 208 -11.22 22.40 -9.93
N GLN A 209 -11.93 21.40 -9.42
CA GLN A 209 -11.74 20.00 -9.81
C GLN A 209 -12.62 19.57 -11.00
N ASP A 210 -13.65 20.33 -11.30
CA ASP A 210 -14.42 20.13 -12.53
C ASP A 210 -13.56 20.42 -13.76
N SER A 211 -14.03 19.97 -14.94
CA SER A 211 -13.40 20.32 -16.20
C SER A 211 -13.54 21.82 -16.46
N ILE A 212 -12.44 22.55 -16.31
CA ILE A 212 -12.35 23.99 -16.41
C ILE A 212 -11.36 24.46 -17.48
N CYS A 213 -11.49 25.72 -17.90
CA CYS A 213 -10.46 26.37 -18.73
C CYS A 213 -9.42 27.04 -17.82
N PHE A 214 -8.15 26.71 -17.95
CA PHE A 214 -7.08 27.21 -17.08
C PHE A 214 -6.76 28.70 -17.28
N SER A 215 -7.29 29.32 -18.36
CA SER A 215 -7.25 30.77 -18.51
C SER A 215 -8.10 31.51 -17.47
N GLY A 216 -9.08 30.82 -16.87
CA GLY A 216 -9.99 31.33 -15.82
C GLY A 216 -9.47 31.15 -14.40
N LEU A 217 -8.33 30.53 -14.18
CA LEU A 217 -7.73 30.40 -12.87
C LEU A 217 -7.31 31.77 -12.30
N PRO A 218 -7.10 31.88 -10.96
CA PRO A 218 -6.53 33.07 -10.35
C PRO A 218 -5.32 33.61 -11.11
N ILE A 219 -4.38 32.74 -11.48
CA ILE A 219 -3.31 33.02 -12.46
C ILE A 219 -3.47 32.02 -13.62
N PRO A 220 -3.54 32.48 -14.90
CA PRO A 220 -3.53 31.60 -16.07
C PRO A 220 -2.38 30.59 -16.02
N TYR A 221 -2.70 29.33 -16.27
CA TYR A 221 -1.75 28.24 -16.10
C TYR A 221 -1.76 27.29 -17.28
N ALA A 222 -0.58 26.74 -17.57
CA ALA A 222 -0.44 25.60 -18.44
C ALA A 222 0.71 24.69 -17.96
N CYS A 223 0.53 23.39 -18.09
CA CYS A 223 1.62 22.43 -17.83
C CYS A 223 1.78 21.44 -18.97
N VAL A 224 2.94 20.79 -18.98
CA VAL A 224 3.31 19.88 -20.05
C VAL A 224 3.23 18.45 -19.56
N ALA A 225 2.58 17.58 -20.33
CA ALA A 225 2.71 16.13 -20.27
C ALA A 225 3.26 15.61 -21.59
N THR A 226 3.68 14.36 -21.64
CA THR A 226 4.07 13.68 -22.87
C THR A 226 3.00 12.64 -23.22
N ASP A 227 2.41 12.75 -24.40
CA ASP A 227 1.51 11.72 -24.89
C ASP A 227 2.31 10.59 -25.54
N MET A 228 2.17 9.40 -25.02
CA MET A 228 2.90 8.21 -25.50
C MET A 228 2.41 7.70 -26.84
N TYR A 229 1.17 8.02 -27.20
CA TYR A 229 0.60 7.59 -28.50
C TYR A 229 1.13 8.44 -29.63
N SER A 230 0.98 9.76 -29.55
CA SER A 230 1.46 10.70 -30.56
C SER A 230 2.97 11.01 -30.43
N MET A 231 3.63 10.64 -29.32
CA MET A 231 5.00 10.99 -28.96
C MET A 231 5.26 12.50 -28.94
N ALA A 232 4.21 13.30 -28.79
CA ALA A 232 4.24 14.75 -28.77
C ALA A 232 4.05 15.31 -27.35
N PRO A 233 4.47 16.57 -27.10
CA PRO A 233 4.08 17.24 -25.88
C PRO A 233 2.56 17.50 -25.92
N LYS A 234 1.88 17.22 -24.79
CA LYS A 234 0.50 17.65 -24.54
C LYS A 234 0.55 18.86 -23.62
N TYR A 235 0.00 19.95 -24.07
CA TYR A 235 -0.18 21.15 -23.26
C TYR A 235 -1.55 21.12 -22.58
N TRP A 236 -1.56 21.13 -21.27
CA TRP A 236 -2.79 21.25 -20.50
C TRP A 236 -3.16 22.74 -20.36
N THR A 237 -4.21 23.14 -21.06
CA THR A 237 -4.80 24.49 -21.03
C THR A 237 -6.21 24.51 -20.49
N GLY A 238 -6.71 23.33 -20.11
CA GLY A 238 -8.05 23.09 -19.54
C GLY A 238 -8.26 21.62 -19.24
N GLY A 239 -9.38 21.29 -18.63
CA GLY A 239 -9.75 19.97 -18.16
C GLY A 239 -9.66 19.86 -16.65
N SER A 240 -9.43 18.66 -16.11
CA SER A 240 -9.20 18.42 -14.68
C SER A 240 -7.82 18.94 -14.27
N ILE A 241 -7.76 19.88 -13.33
CA ILE A 241 -6.49 20.42 -12.81
C ILE A 241 -5.66 19.34 -12.09
N THR A 242 -6.35 18.40 -11.41
CA THR A 242 -5.70 17.28 -10.72
C THR A 242 -5.07 16.31 -11.70
N ASP A 243 -5.73 16.02 -12.84
CA ASP A 243 -5.19 15.15 -13.88
C ASP A 243 -4.03 15.82 -14.63
N ALA A 244 -4.11 17.11 -14.87
CA ALA A 244 -3.03 17.89 -15.45
C ALA A 244 -1.77 17.83 -14.57
N MET A 245 -1.91 18.15 -13.27
CA MET A 245 -0.80 18.08 -12.31
C MET A 245 -0.29 16.63 -12.10
N ARG A 246 -1.18 15.63 -12.08
CA ARG A 246 -0.79 14.24 -11.91
C ARG A 246 -0.07 13.68 -13.14
N SER A 247 -0.49 14.06 -14.36
CA SER A 247 0.13 13.59 -15.60
C SER A 247 1.52 14.21 -15.84
N THR A 248 1.67 15.50 -15.54
CA THR A 248 2.96 16.19 -15.73
C THR A 248 4.09 15.62 -14.88
N MET A 249 3.77 14.90 -13.76
CA MET A 249 4.73 14.26 -12.88
C MET A 249 4.79 12.73 -13.04
N ALA A 250 4.12 12.15 -14.02
CA ALA A 250 4.05 10.71 -14.22
C ALA A 250 5.36 10.16 -14.80
N ILE A 251 6.40 10.08 -13.99
CA ILE A 251 7.72 9.56 -14.37
C ILE A 251 7.58 8.11 -14.84
N PRO A 252 8.04 7.78 -16.08
CA PRO A 252 7.97 6.43 -16.62
C PRO A 252 8.55 5.38 -15.67
N PHE A 253 7.95 4.20 -15.63
CA PHE A 253 8.28 3.06 -14.77
C PHE A 253 8.11 3.28 -13.27
N TYR A 254 8.14 4.53 -12.79
CA TYR A 254 7.92 4.84 -11.38
C TYR A 254 6.42 5.03 -11.10
N PHE A 255 5.78 5.95 -11.84
CA PHE A 255 4.33 6.14 -11.78
C PHE A 255 3.64 5.57 -13.02
N ARG A 256 2.43 5.03 -12.83
CA ARG A 256 1.56 4.67 -13.94
C ARG A 256 1.16 5.90 -14.74
N ALA A 257 1.03 5.69 -16.06
CA ALA A 257 0.55 6.70 -16.98
C ALA A 257 -0.87 7.17 -16.60
N VAL A 258 -1.14 8.45 -16.78
CA VAL A 258 -2.50 9.00 -16.66
C VAL A 258 -3.21 8.79 -18.00
N ARG A 259 -4.30 8.01 -17.98
CA ARG A 259 -5.09 7.70 -19.16
C ARG A 259 -6.30 8.64 -19.22
N THR A 260 -6.44 9.32 -20.34
CA THR A 260 -7.59 10.16 -20.67
C THR A 260 -8.23 9.66 -21.97
N GLU A 261 -9.40 10.18 -22.35
CA GLU A 261 -9.98 9.86 -23.65
C GLU A 261 -9.00 10.27 -24.77
N GLY A 262 -8.45 9.27 -25.46
CA GLY A 262 -7.55 9.45 -26.61
C GLY A 262 -6.08 9.73 -26.30
N ALA A 263 -5.62 9.69 -25.05
CA ALA A 263 -4.20 9.90 -24.74
C ALA A 263 -3.71 9.06 -23.56
N VAL A 264 -2.44 8.68 -23.60
CA VAL A 264 -1.68 8.01 -22.53
C VAL A 264 -0.53 8.91 -22.11
N LEU A 265 -0.67 9.54 -20.95
CA LEU A 265 0.15 10.67 -20.55
C LEU A 265 1.20 10.29 -19.51
N LEU A 266 2.43 10.68 -19.78
CA LEU A 266 3.59 10.58 -18.90
C LEU A 266 4.18 11.98 -18.63
N ASP A 267 5.21 12.02 -17.77
CA ASP A 267 5.92 13.23 -17.39
C ASP A 267 6.35 14.06 -18.61
N GLY A 268 6.06 15.35 -18.58
CA GLY A 268 6.34 16.28 -19.65
C GLY A 268 7.83 16.52 -19.90
N GLY A 269 8.68 16.18 -18.92
CA GLY A 269 10.13 16.34 -19.02
C GLY A 269 10.79 15.57 -20.16
N MET A 270 10.10 14.57 -20.71
CA MET A 270 10.57 13.84 -21.89
C MET A 270 10.51 14.67 -23.19
N ARG A 271 9.67 15.70 -23.27
CA ARG A 271 9.44 16.50 -24.47
C ARG A 271 9.70 17.99 -24.28
N ASN A 272 9.27 18.58 -23.19
CA ASN A 272 9.49 19.98 -22.87
C ASN A 272 9.61 20.17 -21.35
N ASN A 273 10.82 20.02 -20.83
CA ASN A 273 11.07 20.12 -19.39
C ASN A 273 11.06 21.55 -18.87
N PHE A 274 11.19 22.55 -19.74
CA PHE A 274 11.25 23.96 -19.39
C PHE A 274 10.45 24.79 -20.39
N PRO A 275 9.12 24.92 -20.21
CA PRO A 275 8.19 25.43 -21.20
C PRO A 275 8.16 26.96 -21.30
N VAL A 276 9.32 27.57 -21.68
CA VAL A 276 9.50 29.01 -21.87
C VAL A 276 8.73 29.49 -23.10
N ASP A 277 8.78 28.72 -24.19
CA ASP A 277 8.01 28.94 -25.42
C ASP A 277 6.51 29.07 -25.14
N LEU A 278 5.97 28.21 -24.26
CA LEU A 278 4.58 28.22 -23.88
C LEU A 278 4.18 29.52 -23.15
N ALA A 279 5.02 29.99 -22.21
CA ALA A 279 4.77 31.25 -21.53
C ALA A 279 4.73 32.44 -22.51
N LYS A 280 5.61 32.42 -23.51
CA LYS A 280 5.64 33.44 -24.57
C LYS A 280 4.40 33.38 -25.43
N GLU A 281 3.95 32.19 -25.82
CA GLU A 281 2.78 31.99 -26.63
C GLU A 281 1.49 32.41 -25.90
N MET A 282 1.45 32.20 -24.57
CA MET A 282 0.37 32.66 -23.69
C MET A 282 0.34 34.18 -23.54
N GLY A 283 1.41 34.90 -23.93
CA GLY A 283 1.46 36.35 -23.96
C GLY A 283 2.26 37.02 -22.85
N ALA A 284 3.29 36.37 -22.34
CA ALA A 284 4.22 36.98 -21.40
C ALA A 284 5.16 37.97 -22.15
N ASP A 285 5.31 39.20 -21.62
CA ASP A 285 6.25 40.19 -22.09
C ASP A 285 7.62 39.99 -21.43
N ILE A 286 7.61 39.74 -20.10
CA ILE A 286 8.77 39.43 -19.27
C ILE A 286 8.65 37.99 -18.83
N ILE A 287 9.69 37.18 -19.01
CA ILE A 287 9.72 35.77 -18.65
C ILE A 287 10.84 35.52 -17.65
N ILE A 288 10.44 35.09 -16.46
CA ILE A 288 11.34 34.66 -15.38
C ILE A 288 11.32 33.15 -15.36
N GLY A 289 12.47 32.53 -15.58
CA GLY A 289 12.64 31.10 -15.56
C GLY A 289 13.34 30.64 -14.27
N SER A 290 12.92 29.49 -13.75
CA SER A 290 13.57 28.79 -12.65
C SER A 290 13.84 27.35 -13.08
N GLU A 291 15.11 27.00 -13.24
CA GLU A 291 15.52 25.70 -13.73
C GLU A 291 16.66 25.05 -12.93
N MET A 292 16.73 23.73 -13.01
CA MET A 292 17.77 22.94 -12.38
C MET A 292 18.27 21.85 -13.34
N SER A 293 19.20 22.18 -14.23
CA SER A 293 19.81 21.22 -15.12
C SER A 293 21.29 21.07 -14.77
N VAL A 294 21.65 20.03 -14.02
CA VAL A 294 23.06 19.67 -13.81
C VAL A 294 23.37 18.45 -14.65
N PRO A 295 24.39 18.49 -15.53
CA PRO A 295 24.95 17.27 -16.08
C PRO A 295 25.49 16.43 -14.92
N ARG A 296 25.05 15.19 -14.78
CA ARG A 296 25.59 14.29 -13.77
C ARG A 296 27.03 13.91 -14.12
N ALA A 297 27.89 13.83 -13.13
CA ALA A 297 29.22 13.26 -13.28
C ALA A 297 29.09 11.74 -13.58
N LEU A 298 30.09 11.20 -14.30
CA LEU A 298 30.07 9.78 -14.72
C LEU A 298 30.02 8.80 -13.55
N ASP A 299 30.53 9.19 -12.40
CA ASP A 299 30.53 8.44 -11.14
C ASP A 299 29.19 8.46 -10.39
N GLU A 300 28.21 9.25 -10.83
CA GLU A 300 26.86 9.31 -10.27
C GLU A 300 25.86 8.38 -10.97
N LEU A 301 26.24 7.73 -12.07
CA LEU A 301 25.36 6.83 -12.84
C LEU A 301 25.51 5.37 -12.36
N ASN A 302 25.09 5.08 -11.13
CA ASN A 302 25.32 3.79 -10.48
C ASN A 302 24.08 2.88 -10.37
N SER A 303 22.89 3.36 -10.76
CA SER A 303 21.66 2.59 -10.68
C SER A 303 20.83 2.66 -11.96
N PRO A 304 19.96 1.66 -12.25
CA PRO A 304 19.01 1.72 -13.37
C PRO A 304 18.11 2.96 -13.34
N VAL A 305 17.80 3.45 -12.15
CA VAL A 305 17.01 4.66 -11.94
C VAL A 305 17.78 5.90 -12.40
N ASP A 306 19.07 5.97 -12.12
CA ASP A 306 19.93 7.08 -12.58
C ASP A 306 20.05 7.10 -14.09
N PHE A 307 20.20 5.94 -14.74
CA PHE A 307 20.19 5.82 -16.19
C PHE A 307 18.87 6.29 -16.81
N LEU A 308 17.74 5.93 -16.22
CA LEU A 308 16.42 6.36 -16.67
C LEU A 308 16.31 7.90 -16.63
N PHE A 309 16.64 8.51 -15.49
CA PHE A 309 16.57 9.96 -15.33
C PHE A 309 17.55 10.69 -16.24
N GLN A 310 18.74 10.15 -16.46
CA GLN A 310 19.70 10.72 -17.41
C GLN A 310 19.16 10.64 -18.83
N THR A 311 18.50 9.54 -19.20
CA THR A 311 17.88 9.41 -20.53
C THR A 311 16.76 10.45 -20.72
N ILE A 312 15.90 10.65 -19.72
CA ILE A 312 14.86 11.69 -19.75
C ILE A 312 15.50 13.07 -19.91
N THR A 313 16.58 13.36 -19.18
CA THR A 313 17.32 14.62 -19.27
C THR A 313 17.92 14.83 -20.66
N LEU A 314 18.45 13.78 -21.29
CA LEU A 314 19.00 13.86 -22.64
C LEU A 314 17.92 14.19 -23.69
N LEU A 315 16.78 13.51 -23.61
CA LEU A 315 15.63 13.72 -24.50
C LEU A 315 15.08 15.15 -24.39
N SER A 316 15.08 15.74 -23.19
CA SER A 316 14.56 17.09 -22.96
C SER A 316 15.52 18.21 -23.38
N LYS A 317 16.83 17.94 -23.44
CA LYS A 317 17.86 18.95 -23.72
C LYS A 317 17.79 19.52 -25.15
N GLU A 318 17.40 18.69 -26.10
CA GLU A 318 17.29 19.11 -27.50
C GLU A 318 16.15 20.11 -27.72
N ALA A 319 15.05 19.97 -26.92
CA ALA A 319 13.88 20.84 -27.01
C ALA A 319 14.06 22.21 -26.32
N ALA A 320 14.89 22.28 -25.28
CA ALA A 320 15.01 23.48 -24.43
C ALA A 320 15.95 24.58 -24.98
N GLY A 321 16.89 24.25 -25.89
CA GLY A 321 17.94 25.17 -26.32
C GLY A 321 17.44 26.51 -26.89
N PRO A 322 16.64 26.49 -27.96
CA PRO A 322 16.13 27.71 -28.60
C PRO A 322 15.19 28.54 -27.72
N ALA A 323 14.43 27.88 -26.84
CA ALA A 323 13.46 28.55 -25.99
C ALA A 323 14.11 29.43 -24.90
N LYS A 324 15.33 29.11 -24.47
CA LYS A 324 16.07 29.90 -23.46
C LYS A 324 16.38 31.33 -23.87
N GLU A 325 16.51 31.59 -25.17
CA GLU A 325 16.72 32.94 -25.71
C GLU A 325 15.55 33.91 -25.44
N LEU A 326 14.39 33.37 -25.08
CA LEU A 326 13.17 34.12 -24.72
C LEU A 326 13.15 34.57 -23.26
N LEU A 327 14.07 34.08 -22.40
CA LEU A 327 14.13 34.45 -20.99
C LEU A 327 14.67 35.85 -20.79
N ASN A 328 14.05 36.60 -19.88
CA ASN A 328 14.56 37.86 -19.38
C ASN A 328 15.44 37.65 -18.13
N LEU A 329 15.13 36.61 -17.36
CA LEU A 329 15.93 36.18 -16.22
C LEU A 329 15.86 34.64 -16.11
N ASP A 330 17.04 34.02 -16.06
CA ASP A 330 17.23 32.60 -15.81
C ASP A 330 17.82 32.40 -14.40
N VAL A 331 17.00 31.91 -13.47
CA VAL A 331 17.46 31.52 -12.12
C VAL A 331 17.84 30.06 -12.17
N HIS A 332 19.11 29.81 -12.42
CA HIS A 332 19.67 28.47 -12.51
C HIS A 332 20.08 27.93 -11.12
N HIS A 333 19.61 26.75 -10.75
CA HIS A 333 19.90 26.13 -9.45
C HIS A 333 20.93 25.01 -9.57
N GLU A 334 22.15 25.26 -9.06
CA GLU A 334 23.18 24.23 -8.88
C GLU A 334 22.98 23.49 -7.54
N LEU A 335 22.11 22.48 -7.52
CA LEU A 335 21.77 21.69 -6.31
C LEU A 335 22.70 20.47 -6.19
N LYS A 336 23.97 20.70 -5.88
CA LYS A 336 24.98 19.63 -5.73
C LYS A 336 24.67 18.78 -4.50
N GLY A 337 24.73 17.46 -4.66
CA GLY A 337 24.45 16.49 -3.57
C GLY A 337 22.98 16.09 -3.44
N TYR A 338 22.07 16.73 -4.18
CA TYR A 338 20.65 16.36 -4.20
C TYR A 338 20.25 15.77 -5.55
N ASN A 339 19.43 14.73 -5.52
CA ASN A 339 18.85 14.10 -6.70
C ASN A 339 17.34 14.27 -6.75
N MET A 340 16.69 13.70 -7.77
CA MET A 340 15.25 13.82 -7.97
C MET A 340 14.40 13.12 -6.88
N LEU A 341 15.02 12.26 -6.07
CA LEU A 341 14.37 11.50 -4.97
C LEU A 341 14.81 11.97 -3.58
N SER A 342 15.49 13.10 -3.44
CA SER A 342 15.94 13.67 -2.16
C SER A 342 14.77 14.34 -1.41
N PHE A 343 13.81 13.54 -0.96
CA PHE A 343 12.60 13.97 -0.26
C PHE A 343 12.67 13.77 1.27
N ASP A 344 13.83 13.61 1.86
CA ASP A 344 13.94 13.65 3.33
C ASP A 344 13.86 15.09 3.85
N ASP A 345 13.38 15.25 5.08
CA ASP A 345 13.06 16.55 5.67
C ASP A 345 14.21 17.57 5.54
N LYS A 346 15.44 17.12 5.83
CA LYS A 346 16.63 17.98 5.72
C LYS A 346 16.88 18.40 4.28
N SER A 347 16.79 17.47 3.33
CA SER A 347 16.99 17.78 1.90
C SER A 347 15.94 18.75 1.38
N VAL A 348 14.69 18.61 1.81
CA VAL A 348 13.59 19.54 1.48
C VAL A 348 13.90 20.94 1.97
N ASP A 349 14.29 21.08 3.25
CA ASP A 349 14.67 22.37 3.84
C ASP A 349 15.85 23.03 3.09
N ASP A 350 16.93 22.27 2.91
CA ASP A 350 18.14 22.75 2.24
C ASP A 350 17.90 23.17 0.79
N ILE A 351 17.06 22.45 0.05
CA ILE A 351 16.74 22.74 -1.36
C ILE A 351 15.93 24.05 -1.47
N ILE A 352 14.92 24.23 -0.62
CA ILE A 352 14.11 25.45 -0.62
C ILE A 352 14.99 26.67 -0.27
N ASP A 353 15.84 26.55 0.77
CA ASP A 353 16.74 27.61 1.19
C ASP A 353 17.76 27.96 0.12
N GLN A 354 18.36 26.96 -0.57
CA GLN A 354 19.26 27.21 -1.70
C GLN A 354 18.52 27.88 -2.87
N GLY A 355 17.27 27.49 -3.12
CA GLY A 355 16.41 28.17 -4.12
C GLY A 355 16.27 29.67 -3.83
N TYR A 356 16.04 30.03 -2.57
CA TYR A 356 15.93 31.41 -2.13
C TYR A 356 17.28 32.18 -2.23
N GLN A 357 18.39 31.56 -1.80
CA GLN A 357 19.72 32.17 -1.93
C GLN A 357 20.11 32.40 -3.40
N ASN A 358 19.76 31.46 -4.28
CA ASN A 358 19.99 31.61 -5.71
C ASN A 358 19.16 32.77 -6.31
N ALA A 359 17.91 32.94 -5.86
CA ALA A 359 17.13 34.11 -6.29
C ALA A 359 17.76 35.42 -5.82
N ILE A 360 18.20 35.51 -4.57
CA ILE A 360 18.90 36.68 -4.01
C ILE A 360 20.20 36.97 -4.79
N SER A 361 20.92 35.98 -5.29
CA SER A 361 22.15 36.22 -6.09
C SER A 361 21.92 37.04 -7.36
N HIS A 362 20.63 37.05 -7.85
CA HIS A 362 20.20 37.84 -8.99
C HIS A 362 19.47 39.15 -8.58
N LYS A 363 19.72 39.63 -7.37
CA LYS A 363 19.00 40.76 -6.73
C LYS A 363 18.89 41.97 -7.66
N GLU A 364 19.96 42.40 -8.28
CA GLU A 364 19.98 43.59 -9.15
C GLU A 364 18.98 43.46 -10.30
N VAL A 365 18.90 42.30 -10.92
CA VAL A 365 17.95 42.01 -12.01
C VAL A 365 16.53 41.96 -11.50
N PHE A 366 16.26 41.29 -10.38
CA PHE A 366 14.97 41.27 -9.78
C PHE A 366 14.44 42.65 -9.36
N GLU A 367 15.28 43.50 -8.73
CA GLU A 367 14.93 44.86 -8.37
C GLU A 367 14.66 45.74 -9.63
N ALA A 368 15.41 45.56 -10.69
CA ALA A 368 15.16 46.24 -11.96
C ALA A 368 13.82 45.79 -12.58
N LEU A 369 13.52 44.50 -12.55
CA LEU A 369 12.23 43.98 -13.00
C LEU A 369 11.07 44.47 -12.12
N ALA A 370 11.23 44.48 -10.81
CA ALA A 370 10.24 45.01 -9.89
C ALA A 370 9.92 46.48 -10.19
N ALA A 371 10.94 47.30 -10.42
CA ALA A 371 10.78 48.68 -10.83
C ALA A 371 10.06 48.83 -12.20
N LEU A 372 10.34 47.96 -13.14
CA LEU A 372 9.72 47.96 -14.46
C LEU A 372 8.22 47.60 -14.41
N VAL A 373 7.85 46.64 -13.55
CA VAL A 373 6.46 46.16 -13.41
C VAL A 373 5.66 46.93 -12.37
N ALA A 374 6.26 47.83 -11.61
CA ALA A 374 5.59 48.66 -10.58
C ALA A 374 4.49 49.58 -11.13
N GLY A 375 4.33 49.70 -12.42
CA GLY A 375 3.24 50.19 -13.24
C GLY A 375 2.44 51.42 -12.76
N LYS A 376 1.60 51.97 -13.63
CA LYS A 376 0.67 53.11 -13.32
C LYS A 376 -0.68 52.57 -12.96
N GLY A 377 -0.87 52.09 -11.75
CA GLY A 377 -2.16 51.60 -11.23
C GLY A 377 -2.29 50.06 -11.19
N THR A 378 -3.29 49.59 -10.48
CA THR A 378 -3.62 48.15 -10.37
C THR A 378 -4.62 47.79 -11.47
N PRO A 379 -4.37 46.77 -12.29
CA PRO A 379 -5.34 46.30 -13.25
C PRO A 379 -6.65 45.95 -12.54
N PRO A 380 -7.83 46.26 -13.11
CA PRO A 380 -9.10 45.81 -12.56
C PRO A 380 -9.25 44.31 -12.79
N VAL A 381 -8.60 43.52 -11.98
CA VAL A 381 -8.65 42.05 -12.07
C VAL A 381 -9.69 41.56 -11.05
N SER A 382 -10.81 41.04 -11.56
CA SER A 382 -11.66 40.13 -10.79
C SER A 382 -10.82 38.84 -10.55
N HIS A 383 -10.17 38.73 -9.38
CA HIS A 383 -9.47 37.51 -9.02
C HIS A 383 -10.51 36.48 -8.63
N PRO A 384 -10.57 35.33 -9.33
CA PRO A 384 -11.35 34.20 -8.85
C PRO A 384 -10.96 33.86 -7.41
N THR A 385 -11.91 33.33 -6.65
CA THR A 385 -11.65 32.90 -5.27
C THR A 385 -10.56 31.81 -5.28
N PRO A 386 -9.54 31.90 -4.41
CA PRO A 386 -8.54 30.82 -4.30
C PRO A 386 -9.18 29.48 -3.98
N ALA A 387 -8.51 28.40 -4.39
CA ALA A 387 -8.96 27.04 -4.09
C ALA A 387 -9.05 26.81 -2.56
N VAL A 388 -10.00 25.98 -2.16
CA VAL A 388 -10.13 25.58 -0.74
C VAL A 388 -9.20 24.40 -0.44
N ASN A 389 -8.49 24.49 0.67
CA ASN A 389 -7.68 23.41 1.22
C ASN A 389 -8.46 22.69 2.31
N LEU A 390 -8.82 21.43 2.09
CA LEU A 390 -9.57 20.61 3.05
C LEU A 390 -8.84 20.38 4.39
N ALA A 391 -7.52 20.49 4.40
CA ALA A 391 -6.76 20.40 5.65
C ALA A 391 -6.91 21.64 6.55
N GLN A 392 -7.33 22.77 5.97
CA GLN A 392 -7.50 24.04 6.69
C GLN A 392 -8.98 24.40 6.90
N LYS A 393 -9.85 24.00 6.00
CA LYS A 393 -11.26 24.34 6.03
C LYS A 393 -12.13 23.16 5.60
N ALA A 394 -13.04 22.71 6.47
CA ALA A 394 -14.08 21.76 6.10
C ALA A 394 -15.09 22.41 5.14
N VAL A 395 -15.64 21.61 4.24
CA VAL A 395 -16.65 22.03 3.25
C VAL A 395 -17.94 21.23 3.41
N LEU A 396 -19.07 21.86 3.05
CA LEU A 396 -20.37 21.18 3.08
C LEU A 396 -20.48 20.23 1.87
N VAL A 397 -20.61 18.92 2.14
CA VAL A 397 -20.88 17.87 1.15
C VAL A 397 -22.36 17.52 1.19
N GLY A 398 -23.07 17.76 0.09
CA GLY A 398 -24.49 17.44 -0.04
C GLY A 398 -24.73 15.97 -0.33
N LYS A 399 -23.93 15.36 -1.20
CA LYS A 399 -24.05 13.96 -1.64
C LYS A 399 -22.69 13.32 -1.79
N VAL A 400 -22.68 11.98 -1.64
CA VAL A 400 -21.53 11.14 -2.05
C VAL A 400 -21.96 10.26 -3.21
N ARG A 401 -21.12 10.17 -4.24
CA ARG A 401 -21.28 9.29 -5.41
C ARG A 401 -20.08 8.39 -5.56
N PHE A 402 -20.32 7.21 -6.09
CA PHE A 402 -19.27 6.24 -6.39
C PHE A 402 -19.33 5.88 -7.89
N ASP A 403 -18.31 6.23 -8.62
CA ASP A 403 -18.17 5.84 -10.01
C ASP A 403 -17.40 4.51 -10.12
N GLY A 404 -17.78 3.63 -11.04
CA GLY A 404 -17.23 2.28 -11.19
C GLY A 404 -17.73 1.24 -10.17
N VAL A 405 -18.76 1.56 -9.37
CA VAL A 405 -19.32 0.70 -8.31
C VAL A 405 -20.81 0.48 -8.55
N SER A 406 -21.27 -0.78 -8.47
CA SER A 406 -22.71 -1.08 -8.58
C SER A 406 -23.48 -0.55 -7.37
N GLN A 407 -24.78 -0.21 -7.55
CA GLN A 407 -25.63 0.30 -6.47
C GLN A 407 -25.62 -0.61 -5.23
N LYS A 408 -25.61 -1.92 -5.43
CA LYS A 408 -25.57 -2.91 -4.35
C LYS A 408 -24.28 -2.86 -3.53
N GLU A 409 -23.16 -2.57 -4.17
CA GLU A 409 -21.87 -2.42 -3.50
C GLU A 409 -21.76 -1.07 -2.80
N GLN A 410 -22.30 0.00 -3.40
CA GLN A 410 -22.41 1.31 -2.73
C GLN A 410 -23.16 1.17 -1.42
N ASP A 411 -24.30 0.46 -1.39
CA ASP A 411 -25.06 0.19 -0.18
C ASP A 411 -24.26 -0.59 0.88
N ILE A 412 -23.34 -1.48 0.46
CA ILE A 412 -22.46 -2.20 1.39
C ILE A 412 -21.41 -1.25 1.98
N ILE A 413 -20.82 -0.42 1.14
CA ILE A 413 -19.79 0.55 1.55
C ILE A 413 -20.40 1.58 2.51
N LEU A 414 -21.50 2.21 2.14
CA LEU A 414 -22.16 3.24 2.92
C LEU A 414 -22.65 2.74 4.28
N ARG A 415 -23.21 1.52 4.35
CA ARG A 415 -23.65 0.92 5.63
C ARG A 415 -22.52 0.67 6.63
N LYS A 416 -21.29 0.62 6.18
CA LYS A 416 -20.11 0.31 7.00
C LYS A 416 -19.20 1.53 7.23
N SER A 417 -19.48 2.62 6.56
CA SER A 417 -18.78 3.90 6.71
C SER A 417 -19.59 4.83 7.61
N ASP A 418 -18.89 5.74 8.29
CA ASP A 418 -19.51 6.81 9.08
C ASP A 418 -19.95 7.98 8.16
N TYR A 419 -20.65 7.62 7.06
CA TYR A 419 -21.13 8.57 6.10
C TYR A 419 -22.42 9.27 6.55
N GLU A 420 -22.45 10.59 6.39
CA GLU A 420 -23.63 11.43 6.62
C GLU A 420 -23.80 12.40 5.44
N GLU A 421 -25.03 12.44 4.87
CA GLU A 421 -25.40 13.45 3.85
C GLU A 421 -25.53 14.83 4.48
N ASN A 422 -25.32 15.87 3.66
CA ASN A 422 -25.44 17.28 4.06
C ASN A 422 -24.64 17.61 5.33
N SER A 423 -23.42 17.13 5.42
CA SER A 423 -22.53 17.37 6.56
C SER A 423 -21.17 17.93 6.14
N LEU A 424 -20.43 18.47 7.11
CA LEU A 424 -19.10 19.03 6.87
C LEU A 424 -18.06 17.92 6.75
N TYR A 425 -17.23 18.01 5.72
CA TYR A 425 -16.09 17.13 5.45
C TYR A 425 -14.81 17.94 5.42
N ASP A 426 -13.86 17.56 6.26
CA ASP A 426 -12.46 17.94 6.19
C ASP A 426 -11.64 16.86 5.49
N ARG A 427 -10.34 17.07 5.36
CA ARG A 427 -9.43 16.10 4.74
C ARG A 427 -9.46 14.75 5.47
N ASP A 428 -9.43 14.76 6.78
CA ASP A 428 -9.32 13.54 7.57
C ASP A 428 -10.56 12.65 7.41
N ARG A 429 -11.74 13.26 7.37
CA ARG A 429 -13.01 12.54 7.14
C ARG A 429 -13.10 11.95 5.73
N VAL A 430 -12.66 12.69 4.71
CA VAL A 430 -12.62 12.18 3.32
C VAL A 430 -11.59 11.04 3.20
N GLU A 431 -10.39 11.20 3.77
CA GLU A 431 -9.35 10.16 3.76
C GLU A 431 -9.78 8.91 4.53
N GLN A 432 -10.55 9.04 5.62
CA GLN A 432 -11.10 7.89 6.32
C GLN A 432 -12.04 7.06 5.42
N LEU A 433 -12.95 7.72 4.69
CA LEU A 433 -13.82 7.04 3.73
C LEU A 433 -13.02 6.38 2.61
N LEU A 434 -12.11 7.11 2.00
CA LEU A 434 -11.24 6.63 0.94
C LEU A 434 -10.43 5.40 1.37
N ASN A 435 -9.77 5.49 2.51
CA ASN A 435 -8.97 4.40 3.06
C ASN A 435 -9.85 3.18 3.39
N TYR A 436 -11.07 3.40 3.88
CA TYR A 436 -12.02 2.32 4.12
C TYR A 436 -12.37 1.58 2.81
N ILE A 437 -12.68 2.32 1.74
CA ILE A 437 -13.03 1.75 0.43
C ILE A 437 -11.85 0.98 -0.14
N PHE A 438 -10.67 1.58 -0.15
CA PHE A 438 -9.43 0.96 -0.64
C PHE A 438 -9.02 -0.25 0.20
N GLY A 439 -9.21 -0.19 1.52
CA GLY A 439 -8.94 -1.29 2.46
C GLY A 439 -9.80 -2.54 2.25
N THR A 440 -10.87 -2.47 1.45
CA THR A 440 -11.65 -3.65 1.03
C THR A 440 -10.87 -4.58 0.12
N ASN A 441 -9.79 -4.11 -0.51
CA ASN A 441 -8.97 -4.79 -1.53
C ASN A 441 -9.71 -5.19 -2.80
N VAL A 442 -10.88 -4.63 -3.05
CA VAL A 442 -11.68 -4.88 -4.26
C VAL A 442 -11.23 -3.99 -5.41
N PHE A 443 -10.84 -2.77 -5.06
CA PHE A 443 -10.45 -1.74 -6.00
C PHE A 443 -8.93 -1.66 -6.10
N GLU A 444 -8.45 -1.50 -7.29
CA GLU A 444 -7.04 -1.31 -7.61
C GLU A 444 -6.62 0.14 -7.44
N SER A 445 -7.55 1.05 -7.75
CA SER A 445 -7.41 2.48 -7.54
C SER A 445 -8.70 3.05 -6.94
N VAL A 446 -8.56 3.89 -5.93
CA VAL A 446 -9.64 4.71 -5.37
C VAL A 446 -9.10 6.12 -5.22
N THR A 447 -9.70 7.04 -5.96
CA THR A 447 -9.39 8.47 -5.87
C THR A 447 -10.68 9.24 -5.64
N TYR A 448 -10.59 10.49 -5.28
CA TYR A 448 -11.77 11.32 -5.11
C TYR A 448 -11.59 12.69 -5.73
N HIS A 449 -12.74 13.32 -6.01
CA HIS A 449 -12.82 14.73 -6.35
C HIS A 449 -14.18 15.30 -5.84
N LEU A 450 -14.24 16.63 -5.75
CA LEU A 450 -15.46 17.34 -5.37
C LEU A 450 -15.99 18.08 -6.59
N GLU A 451 -17.18 17.72 -7.05
CA GLU A 451 -17.90 18.43 -8.11
C GLU A 451 -18.64 19.62 -7.54
N GLY A 452 -18.63 20.72 -8.29
CA GLY A 452 -19.23 22.00 -7.94
C GLY A 452 -18.17 23.08 -7.72
N HIS A 453 -18.60 24.35 -7.93
CA HIS A 453 -17.74 25.51 -7.70
C HIS A 453 -18.00 26.16 -6.33
N GLU A 454 -19.14 25.87 -5.73
CA GLU A 454 -19.60 26.40 -4.45
C GLU A 454 -20.29 25.29 -3.63
N GLU A 455 -20.37 25.49 -2.31
CA GLU A 455 -21.08 24.59 -1.40
C GLU A 455 -22.60 24.58 -1.64
N PRO A 456 -23.29 23.44 -1.55
CA PRO A 456 -22.79 22.12 -1.19
C PRO A 456 -22.14 21.38 -2.37
N TYR A 457 -20.97 20.78 -2.12
CA TYR A 457 -20.27 19.96 -3.11
C TYR A 457 -20.84 18.54 -3.21
N THR A 458 -20.60 17.88 -4.35
CA THR A 458 -20.79 16.44 -4.48
C THR A 458 -19.42 15.75 -4.37
N LEU A 459 -19.22 14.93 -3.35
CA LEU A 459 -18.00 14.11 -3.19
C LEU A 459 -18.11 12.86 -4.06
N VAL A 460 -17.25 12.73 -5.03
CA VAL A 460 -17.22 11.60 -5.96
C VAL A 460 -15.99 10.74 -5.66
N PHE A 461 -16.20 9.44 -5.49
CA PHE A 461 -15.13 8.45 -5.43
C PHE A 461 -15.03 7.72 -6.76
N ASP A 462 -13.88 7.85 -7.42
CA ASP A 462 -13.55 7.15 -8.65
C ASP A 462 -12.91 5.79 -8.29
N CYS A 463 -13.67 4.72 -8.45
CA CYS A 463 -13.27 3.38 -8.05
C CYS A 463 -12.97 2.52 -9.29
N GLN A 464 -11.70 2.20 -9.50
CA GLN A 464 -11.31 1.27 -10.54
C GLN A 464 -11.20 -0.14 -9.97
N ARG A 465 -11.95 -1.07 -10.55
CA ARG A 465 -11.92 -2.46 -10.11
C ARG A 465 -10.57 -3.08 -10.45
N GLY A 466 -10.00 -3.74 -9.46
CA GLY A 466 -8.84 -4.60 -9.64
C GLY A 466 -9.22 -5.98 -10.16
N GLN A 467 -8.20 -6.77 -10.40
CA GLN A 467 -8.35 -8.18 -10.72
C GLN A 467 -8.91 -8.93 -9.51
N VAL A 468 -9.87 -9.84 -9.76
CA VAL A 468 -10.64 -10.51 -8.68
C VAL A 468 -9.89 -11.68 -8.05
N ASN A 469 -8.85 -12.18 -8.69
CA ASN A 469 -8.04 -13.32 -8.26
C ASN A 469 -6.65 -12.87 -7.87
N ASP A 470 -5.96 -13.66 -7.07
CA ASP A 470 -4.58 -13.40 -6.66
C ASP A 470 -3.76 -14.67 -6.57
N PHE A 471 -2.49 -14.52 -6.91
CA PHE A 471 -1.43 -15.51 -6.75
C PHE A 471 -0.33 -14.89 -5.90
N ALA A 472 0.21 -15.66 -4.96
CA ALA A 472 1.28 -15.14 -4.12
C ALA A 472 2.32 -16.21 -3.78
N VAL A 473 3.57 -15.74 -3.56
CA VAL A 473 4.69 -16.59 -3.17
C VAL A 473 5.37 -15.98 -1.95
N GLY A 474 5.53 -16.79 -0.92
CA GLY A 474 6.32 -16.51 0.28
C GLY A 474 7.61 -17.33 0.27
N LEU A 475 8.68 -16.75 0.82
CA LEU A 475 9.97 -17.41 0.96
C LEU A 475 10.52 -17.15 2.37
N ARG A 476 11.02 -18.18 3.02
CA ARG A 476 11.69 -18.11 4.32
C ARG A 476 12.84 -19.11 4.38
N GLY A 477 13.95 -18.68 5.02
CA GLY A 477 15.04 -19.56 5.42
C GLY A 477 15.39 -19.30 6.87
N ASP A 478 15.43 -20.33 7.71
CA ASP A 478 15.82 -20.23 9.11
C ASP A 478 16.46 -21.52 9.62
N ILE A 479 17.02 -21.48 10.82
CA ILE A 479 17.67 -22.64 11.42
C ILE A 479 16.65 -23.74 11.77
N ASP A 480 15.40 -23.38 12.07
CA ASP A 480 14.37 -24.34 12.50
C ASP A 480 13.77 -25.14 11.33
N GLU A 481 13.59 -24.53 10.16
CA GLU A 481 12.96 -25.18 8.99
C GLU A 481 13.85 -25.24 7.73
N THR A 482 15.08 -24.77 7.80
CA THR A 482 16.04 -24.66 6.69
C THR A 482 15.52 -23.73 5.59
N VAL A 483 14.63 -24.19 4.72
CA VAL A 483 13.96 -23.40 3.69
C VAL A 483 12.49 -23.78 3.61
N ALA A 484 11.62 -22.79 3.58
CA ALA A 484 10.20 -22.97 3.35
C ALA A 484 9.72 -22.03 2.24
N ILE A 485 8.84 -22.54 1.36
CA ILE A 485 8.19 -21.81 0.28
C ILE A 485 6.69 -21.92 0.47
N ALA A 486 5.99 -20.80 0.49
CA ALA A 486 4.53 -20.77 0.49
C ALA A 486 4.02 -20.31 -0.88
N VAL A 487 3.02 -21.00 -1.40
CA VAL A 487 2.30 -20.64 -2.62
C VAL A 487 0.83 -20.49 -2.29
N HIS A 488 0.24 -19.39 -2.69
CA HIS A 488 -1.16 -19.07 -2.49
C HIS A 488 -1.85 -18.81 -3.83
N VAL A 489 -3.06 -19.34 -3.98
CA VAL A 489 -3.97 -19.05 -5.08
C VAL A 489 -5.32 -18.65 -4.49
N GLY A 490 -5.80 -17.47 -4.85
CA GLY A 490 -7.10 -16.95 -4.45
C GLY A 490 -7.99 -16.70 -5.66
N LEU A 491 -9.18 -17.31 -5.70
CA LEU A 491 -10.18 -17.08 -6.73
C LEU A 491 -11.40 -16.37 -6.11
N GLY A 492 -11.78 -15.23 -6.66
CA GLY A 492 -12.87 -14.40 -6.15
C GLY A 492 -12.60 -13.75 -4.79
N THR A 493 -11.36 -13.76 -4.32
CA THR A 493 -10.95 -13.24 -3.00
C THR A 493 -11.10 -11.72 -2.89
N ARG A 494 -10.97 -11.02 -4.00
CA ARG A 494 -11.06 -9.56 -4.11
C ARG A 494 -12.46 -9.09 -4.52
N ARG A 495 -13.51 -9.73 -3.98
CA ARG A 495 -14.92 -9.32 -4.14
C ARG A 495 -15.50 -8.87 -2.81
N LEU A 496 -16.40 -7.88 -2.85
CA LEU A 496 -17.14 -7.44 -1.64
C LEU A 496 -18.06 -8.54 -1.11
N SER A 497 -18.61 -9.38 -2.00
CA SER A 497 -19.52 -10.48 -1.67
C SER A 497 -19.42 -11.59 -2.72
N GLY A 498 -19.96 -12.76 -2.39
CA GLY A 498 -20.02 -13.93 -3.28
C GLY A 498 -19.06 -15.04 -2.91
N PRO A 499 -18.95 -16.06 -3.79
CA PRO A 499 -18.07 -17.19 -3.56
C PRO A 499 -16.60 -16.80 -3.69
N ARG A 500 -15.77 -17.41 -2.85
CA ARG A 500 -14.32 -17.34 -2.91
C ARG A 500 -13.72 -18.73 -2.67
N PHE A 501 -12.64 -19.01 -3.34
CA PHE A 501 -11.83 -20.19 -3.13
C PHE A 501 -10.38 -19.76 -2.86
N THR A 502 -9.73 -20.41 -1.89
CA THR A 502 -8.30 -20.24 -1.65
C THR A 502 -7.61 -21.59 -1.54
N GLY A 503 -6.40 -21.66 -2.11
CA GLY A 503 -5.50 -22.78 -1.98
C GLY A 503 -4.15 -22.31 -1.49
N ASP A 504 -3.67 -22.89 -0.39
CA ASP A 504 -2.38 -22.60 0.22
C ASP A 504 -1.53 -23.86 0.23
N ILE A 505 -0.30 -23.78 -0.30
CA ILE A 505 0.68 -24.85 -0.27
C ILE A 505 1.93 -24.33 0.42
N LYS A 506 2.39 -25.03 1.44
CA LYS A 506 3.69 -24.80 2.07
C LYS A 506 4.59 -26.00 1.74
N LEU A 507 5.77 -25.72 1.17
CA LEU A 507 6.82 -26.68 0.89
C LEU A 507 8.00 -26.43 1.85
N GLY A 508 8.66 -27.47 2.33
CA GLY A 508 9.74 -27.39 3.29
C GLY A 508 9.77 -28.60 4.21
N THR A 509 10.44 -28.50 5.34
CA THR A 509 10.56 -29.59 6.33
C THR A 509 9.21 -30.01 6.89
N ASN A 510 8.28 -29.06 7.05
CA ASN A 510 6.91 -29.31 7.52
C ASN A 510 5.91 -28.87 6.44
N PRO A 511 5.69 -29.68 5.39
CA PRO A 511 4.79 -29.32 4.30
C PRO A 511 3.33 -29.28 4.73
N ALA A 512 2.56 -28.37 4.12
CA ALA A 512 1.15 -28.22 4.40
C ALA A 512 0.37 -27.87 3.12
N LEU A 513 -0.88 -28.34 3.07
CA LEU A 513 -1.88 -27.99 2.07
C LEU A 513 -3.14 -27.50 2.76
N GLY A 514 -3.68 -26.37 2.33
CA GLY A 514 -4.96 -25.84 2.76
C GLY A 514 -5.83 -25.48 1.56
N LEU A 515 -7.10 -25.87 1.59
CA LEU A 515 -8.10 -25.51 0.59
C LEU A 515 -9.31 -24.95 1.33
N GLU A 516 -9.78 -23.80 0.96
CA GLU A 516 -10.96 -23.17 1.56
C GLU A 516 -11.95 -22.73 0.47
N PHE A 517 -13.20 -23.13 0.59
CA PHE A 517 -14.31 -22.57 -0.16
C PHE A 517 -15.24 -21.84 0.82
N ALA A 518 -15.56 -20.58 0.54
CA ALA A 518 -16.40 -19.78 1.40
C ALA A 518 -17.32 -18.85 0.61
N TYR A 519 -18.48 -18.55 1.17
CA TYR A 519 -19.46 -17.61 0.62
C TYR A 519 -19.63 -16.41 1.54
N LYS A 520 -19.27 -15.24 1.05
CA LYS A 520 -19.41 -13.96 1.76
C LYS A 520 -20.75 -13.31 1.39
N SER A 521 -21.64 -13.17 2.37
CA SER A 521 -22.97 -12.58 2.16
C SER A 521 -22.92 -11.06 1.97
N VAL A 522 -23.82 -10.56 1.13
CA VAL A 522 -24.09 -9.11 0.94
C VAL A 522 -24.79 -8.50 2.15
N ASN A 523 -25.69 -9.27 2.79
CA ASN A 523 -26.62 -8.76 3.81
C ASN A 523 -26.00 -8.65 5.21
N GLY A 524 -24.68 -8.72 5.32
CA GLY A 524 -24.01 -8.62 6.61
C GLY A 524 -24.10 -9.86 7.49
N LEU A 525 -24.57 -10.98 6.96
CA LEU A 525 -24.49 -12.28 7.62
C LEU A 525 -23.04 -12.77 7.68
N PRO A 526 -22.68 -13.62 8.66
CA PRO A 526 -21.35 -14.24 8.68
C PRO A 526 -21.02 -14.96 7.37
N THR A 527 -19.75 -15.02 7.05
CA THR A 527 -19.23 -15.86 5.94
C THR A 527 -19.37 -17.32 6.33
N VAL A 528 -19.96 -18.15 5.47
CA VAL A 528 -20.06 -19.59 5.65
C VAL A 528 -19.02 -20.26 4.76
N GLY A 529 -18.30 -21.26 5.27
CA GLY A 529 -17.29 -21.92 4.47
C GLY A 529 -16.98 -23.34 4.93
N VAL A 530 -16.27 -24.03 4.02
CA VAL A 530 -15.69 -25.37 4.25
C VAL A 530 -14.20 -25.26 3.95
N ALA A 531 -13.37 -25.80 4.85
CA ALA A 531 -11.92 -25.84 4.65
C ALA A 531 -11.39 -27.26 4.82
N GLY A 532 -10.57 -27.70 3.88
CA GLY A 532 -9.81 -28.94 3.97
C GLY A 532 -8.33 -28.62 4.21
N HIS A 533 -7.67 -29.41 5.07
CA HIS A 533 -6.24 -29.25 5.31
C HIS A 533 -5.50 -30.58 5.43
N ALA A 534 -4.24 -30.57 5.03
CA ALA A 534 -3.30 -31.65 5.28
C ALA A 534 -1.96 -31.04 5.72
N ARG A 535 -1.42 -31.52 6.85
CA ARG A 535 -0.17 -30.98 7.41
C ARG A 535 0.70 -32.12 7.90
N LEU A 536 1.93 -32.16 7.43
CA LEU A 536 2.94 -33.06 7.96
C LEU A 536 3.82 -32.27 8.93
N LYS A 537 4.01 -32.79 10.14
CA LYS A 537 4.83 -32.19 11.19
C LYS A 537 5.85 -33.18 11.68
N ASN A 538 7.08 -32.74 11.76
CA ASN A 538 8.15 -33.43 12.45
C ASN A 538 8.31 -32.77 13.83
N ALA A 539 8.12 -33.54 14.90
CA ALA A 539 8.16 -33.06 16.27
C ALA A 539 9.18 -33.87 17.08
N SER A 540 9.80 -33.22 18.04
CA SER A 540 10.69 -33.88 18.99
C SER A 540 9.98 -34.05 20.34
N SER A 541 9.86 -35.28 20.82
CA SER A 541 9.14 -35.57 22.05
C SER A 541 10.04 -35.68 23.29
N GLY A 542 11.12 -34.92 23.35
CA GLY A 542 11.96 -34.86 24.54
C GLY A 542 13.14 -33.90 24.43
N PHE A 543 13.49 -33.23 25.50
CA PHE A 543 14.63 -32.28 25.53
C PHE A 543 16.02 -32.94 25.41
N LEU A 544 16.09 -34.20 25.72
CA LEU A 544 17.34 -34.92 25.83
C LEU A 544 17.32 -36.28 25.11
N SER A 545 16.19 -36.65 24.49
CA SER A 545 16.07 -37.92 23.77
C SER A 545 16.09 -37.66 22.26
N GLU A 546 16.82 -38.46 21.53
CA GLU A 546 16.83 -38.53 20.06
C GLU A 546 15.52 -39.20 19.56
N VAL A 547 14.36 -38.66 19.99
CA VAL A 547 13.04 -39.15 19.57
C VAL A 547 12.45 -38.16 18.61
N GLU A 548 12.21 -38.60 17.39
CA GLU A 548 11.55 -37.84 16.34
C GLU A 548 10.23 -38.52 15.94
N ASP A 549 9.18 -37.73 16.01
CA ASP A 549 7.84 -38.17 15.73
C ASP A 549 7.32 -37.45 14.49
N ARG A 550 6.58 -38.16 13.66
CA ARG A 550 5.94 -37.64 12.44
C ARG A 550 4.43 -37.67 12.59
N LEU A 551 3.79 -36.51 12.48
CA LEU A 551 2.34 -36.37 12.52
C LEU A 551 1.83 -35.88 11.17
N LEU A 552 0.92 -36.64 10.54
CA LEU A 552 0.15 -36.18 9.40
C LEU A 552 -1.28 -35.87 9.85
N THR A 553 -1.61 -34.61 10.01
CA THR A 553 -2.98 -34.18 10.30
C THR A 553 -3.72 -33.90 9.00
N THR A 554 -4.88 -34.54 8.80
CA THR A 554 -5.79 -34.22 7.71
C THR A 554 -7.16 -33.89 8.29
N GLY A 555 -7.79 -32.82 7.83
CA GLY A 555 -9.07 -32.39 8.42
C GLY A 555 -9.97 -31.68 7.42
N LEU A 556 -11.26 -31.67 7.82
CA LEU A 556 -12.34 -30.96 7.16
C LEU A 556 -13.07 -30.10 8.18
N ASP A 557 -13.11 -28.81 7.97
CA ASP A 557 -13.77 -27.82 8.81
C ASP A 557 -15.01 -27.28 8.12
N LEU A 558 -16.13 -27.20 8.84
CA LEU A 558 -17.30 -26.39 8.48
C LEU A 558 -17.32 -25.18 9.41
N PHE A 559 -17.36 -23.98 8.90
CA PHE A 559 -17.21 -22.79 9.72
C PHE A 559 -18.12 -21.63 9.34
N LEU A 560 -18.36 -20.78 10.35
CA LEU A 560 -18.91 -19.45 10.25
C LEU A 560 -17.80 -18.46 10.63
N GLU A 561 -17.65 -17.40 9.86
CA GLU A 561 -16.66 -16.37 10.12
C GLU A 561 -17.25 -14.97 10.03
N ASP A 562 -17.01 -14.15 11.04
CA ASP A 562 -17.29 -12.72 10.99
C ASP A 562 -16.07 -11.96 10.47
N SER A 563 -16.21 -11.40 9.26
CA SER A 563 -15.19 -10.60 8.60
C SER A 563 -15.44 -9.09 8.72
N LYS A 564 -16.40 -8.66 9.53
CA LYS A 564 -16.76 -7.25 9.72
C LYS A 564 -15.78 -6.51 10.63
N MET A 565 -15.05 -7.26 11.46
CA MET A 565 -14.11 -6.68 12.42
C MET A 565 -12.90 -6.09 11.65
N ARG A 566 -12.68 -4.80 11.80
CA ARG A 566 -11.57 -4.07 11.17
C ARG A 566 -10.20 -4.60 11.64
N TYR A 567 -10.09 -4.81 12.95
CA TYR A 567 -8.84 -5.20 13.60
C TYR A 567 -8.78 -6.67 13.99
N GLY A 568 -9.79 -7.45 13.66
CA GLY A 568 -9.85 -8.82 14.13
C GLY A 568 -10.65 -9.75 13.25
N SER A 569 -10.75 -11.00 13.71
CA SER A 569 -11.61 -12.02 13.11
C SER A 569 -12.17 -12.95 14.21
N PHE A 570 -13.38 -13.41 14.00
CA PHE A 570 -13.99 -14.45 14.79
C PHE A 570 -14.42 -15.59 13.88
N ARG A 571 -14.02 -16.84 14.20
CA ARG A 571 -14.40 -18.05 13.46
C ARG A 571 -14.91 -19.09 14.45
N LEU A 572 -16.05 -19.67 14.15
CA LEU A 572 -16.67 -20.76 14.90
C LEU A 572 -16.95 -21.92 13.95
N GLY A 573 -16.68 -23.16 14.33
CA GLY A 573 -16.90 -24.29 13.43
C GLY A 573 -16.89 -25.65 14.07
N LEU A 574 -17.14 -26.65 13.19
CA LEU A 574 -16.99 -28.05 13.47
C LEU A 574 -15.78 -28.57 12.67
N SER A 575 -14.99 -29.44 13.24
CA SER A 575 -13.82 -30.04 12.63
C SER A 575 -13.87 -31.56 12.75
N LEU A 576 -13.63 -32.22 11.63
CA LEU A 576 -13.41 -33.66 11.55
C LEU A 576 -11.93 -33.87 11.15
N GLU A 577 -11.15 -34.50 12.02
CA GLU A 577 -9.72 -34.68 11.81
C GLU A 577 -9.33 -36.15 11.87
N LYS A 578 -8.36 -36.50 11.04
CA LYS A 578 -7.67 -37.80 11.03
C LYS A 578 -6.19 -37.57 11.18
N GLU A 579 -5.58 -38.30 12.08
CA GLU A 579 -4.17 -38.16 12.43
C GLU A 579 -3.48 -39.53 12.54
N PRO A 580 -2.79 -39.98 11.51
CA PRO A 580 -1.74 -40.96 11.65
C PRO A 580 -0.51 -40.33 12.31
N TYR A 581 0.04 -41.05 13.27
CA TYR A 581 1.25 -40.70 14.01
C TYR A 581 2.28 -41.82 13.84
N GLU A 582 3.51 -41.49 13.60
CA GLU A 582 4.62 -42.43 13.42
C GLU A 582 5.82 -41.92 14.25
N ARG A 583 6.39 -42.83 15.06
CA ARG A 583 7.69 -42.64 15.71
C ARG A 583 8.76 -43.26 14.88
N TYR A 584 9.54 -42.48 14.14
CA TYR A 584 10.52 -43.01 13.19
C TYR A 584 11.97 -42.99 13.72
N LEU A 585 12.27 -42.21 14.77
CA LEU A 585 13.52 -42.19 15.48
C LEU A 585 13.28 -42.32 16.99
N SER A 586 13.93 -43.33 17.62
CA SER A 586 13.91 -43.52 19.05
C SER A 586 15.23 -44.10 19.53
N THR A 587 15.70 -43.67 20.70
CA THR A 587 16.86 -44.27 21.39
C THR A 587 16.59 -45.71 21.82
N GLU A 588 15.35 -46.11 22.02
CA GLU A 588 14.94 -47.46 22.26
C GLU A 588 14.41 -48.10 20.97
N GLU A 589 15.07 -49.12 20.46
CA GLU A 589 14.66 -49.84 19.23
C GLU A 589 13.23 -50.38 19.30
N SER A 590 12.73 -50.73 20.49
CA SER A 590 11.36 -51.19 20.72
C SER A 590 10.25 -50.17 20.37
N TRP A 591 10.56 -48.88 20.33
CA TRP A 591 9.62 -47.82 20.00
C TRP A 591 9.76 -47.32 18.56
N LYS A 592 10.77 -47.74 17.84
CA LYS A 592 11.00 -47.32 16.45
C LYS A 592 9.99 -47.98 15.53
N GLY A 593 9.31 -47.14 14.70
CA GLY A 593 8.29 -47.61 13.78
C GLY A 593 6.91 -47.80 14.41
N TRP A 594 6.71 -47.34 15.64
CA TRP A 594 5.42 -47.40 16.27
C TRP A 594 4.44 -46.42 15.60
N GLU A 595 3.33 -46.93 15.14
CA GLU A 595 2.29 -46.19 14.43
C GLU A 595 0.97 -46.29 15.15
N TRP A 596 0.24 -45.14 15.24
CA TRP A 596 -1.16 -45.15 15.58
C TRP A 596 -1.97 -44.18 14.74
N LYS A 597 -3.31 -44.36 14.70
CA LYS A 597 -4.25 -43.50 13.99
C LYS A 597 -5.32 -43.01 14.95
N SER A 598 -5.58 -41.72 14.89
CA SER A 598 -6.66 -41.08 15.67
C SER A 598 -7.65 -40.38 14.76
N TYR A 599 -8.91 -40.39 15.16
CA TYR A 599 -10.00 -39.66 14.50
C TYR A 599 -10.68 -38.80 15.56
N TRP A 600 -10.89 -37.52 15.21
CA TRP A 600 -11.44 -36.54 16.13
C TRP A 600 -12.63 -35.82 15.53
N LEU A 601 -13.72 -35.67 16.27
CA LEU A 601 -14.81 -34.74 15.99
C LEU A 601 -14.77 -33.66 17.07
N SER A 602 -14.64 -32.42 16.68
CA SER A 602 -14.52 -31.27 17.58
C SER A 602 -15.33 -30.07 17.13
N THR A 603 -15.66 -29.17 18.05
CA THR A 603 -16.03 -27.78 17.75
C THR A 603 -14.88 -26.86 18.14
N PHE A 604 -14.73 -25.79 17.41
CA PHE A 604 -13.70 -24.79 17.69
C PHE A 604 -14.25 -23.37 17.60
N ALA A 605 -13.66 -22.48 18.37
CA ALA A 605 -13.89 -21.04 18.28
C ALA A 605 -12.56 -20.31 18.36
N THR A 606 -12.27 -19.45 17.36
CA THR A 606 -11.08 -18.62 17.36
C THR A 606 -11.47 -17.16 17.31
N PHE A 607 -10.88 -16.36 18.19
CA PHE A 607 -11.00 -14.92 18.21
C PHE A 607 -9.60 -14.31 18.11
N LYS A 608 -9.39 -13.40 17.17
CA LYS A 608 -8.10 -12.70 16.96
C LYS A 608 -8.37 -11.22 16.81
N LEU A 609 -7.62 -10.42 17.55
CA LEU A 609 -7.62 -8.96 17.49
C LEU A 609 -6.17 -8.49 17.37
N ASP A 610 -5.87 -7.58 16.44
CA ASP A 610 -4.53 -7.08 16.18
C ASP A 610 -4.60 -5.61 15.77
N THR A 611 -4.11 -4.74 16.64
CA THR A 611 -4.06 -3.29 16.47
C THR A 611 -2.63 -2.77 16.27
N PHE A 612 -1.65 -3.67 16.07
CA PHE A 612 -0.27 -3.25 15.82
C PHE A 612 -0.17 -2.40 14.56
N ASP A 613 0.68 -1.39 14.62
CA ASP A 613 1.04 -0.50 13.51
C ASP A 613 1.95 -1.16 12.48
N ASP A 614 2.75 -2.17 12.86
CA ASP A 614 3.59 -2.98 11.99
C ASP A 614 3.53 -4.45 12.42
N GLY A 615 3.46 -5.38 11.46
CA GLY A 615 3.31 -6.81 11.75
C GLY A 615 4.54 -7.47 12.35
N TYR A 616 5.75 -6.92 12.07
CA TYR A 616 7.03 -7.49 12.47
C TYR A 616 7.78 -6.66 13.52
N PHE A 617 7.67 -5.34 13.43
CA PHE A 617 8.36 -4.39 14.30
C PHE A 617 7.40 -3.38 14.90
N PRO A 618 6.33 -3.83 15.60
CA PRO A 618 5.32 -2.93 16.13
C PRO A 618 5.94 -1.92 17.10
N THR A 619 5.46 -0.67 17.02
CA THR A 619 5.85 0.40 17.91
C THR A 619 4.73 0.78 18.87
N GLN A 620 3.47 0.48 18.51
CA GLN A 620 2.29 0.72 19.32
C GLN A 620 1.19 -0.28 19.04
N GLY A 621 0.24 -0.36 19.95
CA GLY A 621 -0.93 -1.23 19.82
C GLY A 621 -0.80 -2.52 20.61
N PHE A 622 -1.71 -3.45 20.35
CA PHE A 622 -1.71 -4.77 20.99
C PHE A 622 -2.30 -5.83 20.07
N ARG A 623 -1.96 -7.08 20.37
CA ARG A 623 -2.51 -8.28 19.74
C ARG A 623 -3.07 -9.17 20.81
N PHE A 624 -4.29 -9.67 20.60
CA PHE A 624 -4.95 -10.67 21.46
C PHE A 624 -5.43 -11.82 20.58
N ALA A 625 -5.18 -13.05 21.01
CA ALA A 625 -5.74 -14.23 20.36
C ALA A 625 -6.28 -15.20 21.42
N LEU A 626 -7.42 -15.79 21.10
CA LEU A 626 -8.07 -16.84 21.89
C LEU A 626 -8.46 -17.97 20.94
N ASP A 627 -7.95 -19.16 21.21
CA ASP A 627 -8.30 -20.40 20.51
C ASP A 627 -8.90 -21.38 21.52
N GLY A 628 -10.16 -21.73 21.34
CA GLY A 628 -10.88 -22.70 22.14
C GLY A 628 -11.33 -23.89 21.29
N ARG A 629 -11.16 -25.10 21.80
CA ARG A 629 -11.63 -26.33 21.15
C ARG A 629 -12.29 -27.26 22.17
N TYR A 630 -13.37 -27.87 21.76
CA TYR A 630 -13.99 -28.98 22.52
C TYR A 630 -14.10 -30.20 21.61
N VAL A 631 -13.40 -31.24 21.97
CA VAL A 631 -13.41 -32.54 21.30
C VAL A 631 -14.55 -33.35 21.90
N PHE A 632 -15.53 -33.73 21.11
CA PHE A 632 -16.69 -34.49 21.58
C PHE A 632 -16.34 -35.96 21.85
N ASN A 633 -15.71 -36.59 20.84
CA ASN A 633 -15.28 -37.97 20.90
C ASN A 633 -14.11 -38.17 19.97
N GLY A 634 -13.22 -39.06 20.35
CA GLY A 634 -12.15 -39.54 19.50
C GLY A 634 -12.12 -41.06 19.45
N TYR A 635 -11.54 -41.57 18.40
CA TYR A 635 -11.15 -42.97 18.29
C TYR A 635 -9.67 -43.05 17.99
N SER A 636 -8.93 -43.86 18.76
CA SER A 636 -7.51 -44.10 18.55
C SER A 636 -7.26 -45.61 18.54
N TYR A 637 -6.44 -46.09 17.65
CA TYR A 637 -6.01 -47.47 17.54
C TYR A 637 -4.58 -47.60 17.04
N ASP A 638 -3.90 -48.59 17.65
CA ASP A 638 -2.57 -48.98 17.29
C ASP A 638 -2.58 -49.85 16.00
N LEU A 639 -1.64 -49.64 15.09
CA LEU A 639 -1.50 -50.42 13.85
C LEU A 639 -0.56 -51.57 13.99
N ASP A 640 0.32 -51.56 14.98
CA ASP A 640 1.29 -52.66 15.19
C ASP A 640 1.35 -53.12 16.65
N PRO A 641 0.47 -54.07 17.02
CA PRO A 641 0.39 -54.58 18.37
C PRO A 641 1.63 -55.36 18.83
N GLN A 642 2.61 -55.63 17.96
CA GLN A 642 3.83 -56.34 18.36
C GLN A 642 4.78 -55.48 19.21
N TYR A 643 4.63 -54.18 19.16
CA TYR A 643 5.43 -53.23 19.95
C TYR A 643 4.75 -52.71 21.21
N TRP A 644 3.62 -53.29 21.56
CA TRP A 644 2.88 -52.85 22.76
C TRP A 644 3.50 -53.52 24.03
N HIS A 645 3.89 -52.72 25.01
CA HIS A 645 4.38 -53.14 26.31
C HIS A 645 3.26 -52.99 27.34
N PRO A 646 2.60 -54.08 27.81
CA PRO A 646 1.47 -54.02 28.76
C PRO A 646 1.86 -53.55 30.18
N GLU A 647 3.17 -53.44 30.47
CA GLU A 647 3.64 -53.04 31.80
C GLU A 647 3.71 -51.52 32.00
N GLU A 648 3.80 -50.74 30.96
CA GLU A 648 3.68 -49.29 31.03
C GLU A 648 2.23 -48.93 30.76
N SER A 649 1.47 -48.67 31.78
CA SER A 649 0.03 -48.36 31.86
C SER A 649 -0.53 -47.34 30.84
N LEU A 650 -0.30 -47.60 29.56
CA LEU A 650 -1.05 -47.05 28.46
C LEU A 650 -2.38 -47.79 28.42
N GLU A 651 -3.36 -47.24 29.12
CA GLU A 651 -4.72 -47.77 29.15
C GLU A 651 -5.28 -47.89 27.72
N THR A 652 -5.26 -49.10 27.20
CA THR A 652 -5.83 -49.63 25.98
C THR A 652 -5.29 -49.08 24.66
N PRO A 653 -4.54 -49.85 23.92
CA PRO A 653 -4.31 -49.61 22.50
C PRO A 653 -5.59 -49.77 21.71
N GLY A 654 -6.14 -48.71 21.24
CA GLY A 654 -7.37 -48.67 20.48
C GLY A 654 -8.63 -48.52 21.32
N GLY A 655 -9.47 -47.59 21.03
CA GLY A 655 -10.75 -47.36 21.68
C GLY A 655 -11.26 -45.94 21.62
N LYS A 656 -12.36 -45.75 22.30
CA LYS A 656 -13.01 -44.44 22.42
C LYS A 656 -12.20 -43.55 23.37
N VAL A 657 -11.79 -42.40 22.91
CA VAL A 657 -11.14 -41.37 23.72
C VAL A 657 -12.20 -40.42 24.27
N PRO A 658 -12.27 -40.21 25.62
CA PRO A 658 -13.21 -39.27 26.22
C PRO A 658 -13.06 -37.85 25.68
N GLY A 659 -14.21 -37.12 25.64
CA GLY A 659 -14.19 -35.71 25.23
C GLY A 659 -13.40 -34.85 26.20
N TYR A 660 -12.83 -33.79 25.66
CA TYR A 660 -12.01 -32.83 26.42
C TYR A 660 -12.06 -31.42 25.82
N ALA A 661 -11.78 -30.44 26.65
CA ALA A 661 -11.68 -29.03 26.25
C ALA A 661 -10.21 -28.57 26.25
N SER A 662 -9.91 -27.65 25.38
CA SER A 662 -8.59 -27.06 25.30
C SER A 662 -8.69 -25.57 24.93
N ILE A 663 -7.92 -24.73 25.60
CA ILE A 663 -7.88 -23.26 25.41
C ILE A 663 -6.43 -22.81 25.30
N LEU A 664 -6.16 -21.94 24.35
CA LEU A 664 -4.92 -21.20 24.25
C LEU A 664 -5.25 -19.70 24.06
N ALA A 665 -4.73 -18.88 24.96
CA ALA A 665 -4.87 -17.43 24.93
C ALA A 665 -3.50 -16.76 24.85
N SER A 666 -3.40 -15.67 24.10
CA SER A 666 -2.19 -14.84 24.05
C SER A 666 -2.54 -13.35 24.07
N PHE A 667 -1.69 -12.59 24.69
CA PHE A 667 -1.72 -11.12 24.70
C PHE A 667 -0.32 -10.58 24.48
N GLU A 668 -0.17 -9.71 23.50
CA GLU A 668 1.09 -9.02 23.16
C GLU A 668 0.80 -7.53 23.05
N ALA A 669 1.70 -6.67 23.50
CA ALA A 669 1.54 -5.22 23.39
C ALA A 669 2.88 -4.57 23.00
N ALA A 670 2.82 -3.36 22.46
CA ALA A 670 3.97 -2.55 22.12
C ALA A 670 3.80 -1.13 22.65
N PHE A 671 4.79 -0.64 23.36
CA PHE A 671 4.85 0.71 23.91
C PHE A 671 6.19 1.33 23.55
N THR A 672 6.18 2.44 22.80
CA THR A 672 7.41 3.13 22.41
C THR A 672 7.61 4.40 23.22
N PHE A 673 8.79 4.56 23.77
CA PHE A 673 9.24 5.70 24.54
C PHE A 673 10.23 6.52 23.71
N GLY A 674 9.92 7.79 23.53
CA GLY A 674 10.63 8.64 22.58
C GLY A 674 10.45 8.13 21.15
N GLN A 675 11.52 8.16 20.34
CA GLN A 675 11.44 7.73 18.93
C GLN A 675 11.98 6.32 18.67
N ASN A 676 12.72 5.72 19.62
CA ASN A 676 13.57 4.57 19.31
C ASN A 676 13.47 3.37 20.27
N LEU A 677 12.99 3.55 21.50
CA LEU A 677 12.94 2.47 22.48
C LEU A 677 11.52 1.94 22.63
N SER A 678 11.31 0.66 22.34
CA SER A 678 10.03 -0.02 22.50
C SER A 678 10.12 -1.12 23.56
N ILE A 679 9.09 -1.24 24.38
CA ILE A 679 8.89 -2.33 25.35
C ILE A 679 7.74 -3.18 24.84
N LEU A 680 7.96 -4.49 24.68
CA LEU A 680 7.00 -5.44 24.12
C LEU A 680 6.76 -6.59 25.10
N PRO A 681 5.80 -6.43 26.04
CA PRO A 681 5.37 -7.52 26.90
C PRO A 681 4.51 -8.51 26.11
N SER A 682 4.67 -9.81 26.39
CA SER A 682 3.82 -10.87 25.88
C SER A 682 3.48 -11.88 26.96
N LEU A 683 2.23 -12.33 26.96
CA LEU A 683 1.68 -13.31 27.90
C LEU A 683 0.94 -14.40 27.11
N TRP A 684 1.20 -15.63 27.47
CA TRP A 684 0.50 -16.78 26.92
C TRP A 684 -0.03 -17.67 28.05
N PHE A 685 -1.22 -18.18 27.86
CA PHE A 685 -1.83 -19.13 28.76
C PHE A 685 -2.50 -20.25 27.97
N GLY A 686 -2.21 -21.47 28.38
CA GLY A 686 -2.79 -22.66 27.78
C GLY A 686 -3.34 -23.60 28.83
N TRP A 687 -4.51 -24.18 28.53
CA TRP A 687 -5.17 -25.14 29.36
C TRP A 687 -5.76 -26.29 28.56
N ASN A 688 -5.62 -27.53 29.08
CA ASN A 688 -6.21 -28.73 28.49
C ASN A 688 -6.83 -29.58 29.61
N SER A 689 -8.07 -30.00 29.43
CA SER A 689 -8.77 -30.85 30.41
C SER A 689 -8.50 -32.36 30.26
N ALA A 690 -7.69 -32.76 29.26
CA ALA A 690 -7.39 -34.16 28.98
C ALA A 690 -6.57 -34.81 30.11
N GLU A 691 -6.95 -36.02 30.49
CA GLU A 691 -6.30 -36.76 31.58
C GLU A 691 -5.17 -37.70 31.11
N ASN A 692 -5.25 -38.20 29.88
CA ASN A 692 -4.24 -39.12 29.30
C ASN A 692 -3.50 -38.46 28.13
N ASP A 693 -2.17 -38.42 28.24
CA ASP A 693 -1.31 -37.52 27.49
C ASP A 693 -0.94 -38.02 26.09
N LEU A 694 -0.74 -39.32 25.89
CA LEU A 694 -0.22 -39.87 24.65
C LEU A 694 -1.23 -39.96 23.52
N MET A 695 -2.50 -40.27 23.80
CA MET A 695 -3.54 -40.42 22.78
C MET A 695 -4.10 -39.12 22.22
N LYS A 696 -3.64 -37.94 22.70
CA LYS A 696 -4.20 -36.63 22.41
C LYS A 696 -3.14 -35.65 21.93
N ALA A 697 -2.01 -36.18 21.47
CA ALA A 697 -0.80 -35.42 21.13
C ALA A 697 -1.02 -34.26 20.16
N THR A 698 -2.01 -34.37 19.28
CA THR A 698 -2.29 -33.41 18.21
C THR A 698 -2.97 -32.13 18.65
N HIS A 699 -3.73 -32.24 19.75
CA HIS A 699 -4.40 -31.07 20.35
C HIS A 699 -3.66 -30.55 21.59
N PHE A 700 -2.45 -31.04 21.85
CA PHE A 700 -1.60 -30.51 22.92
C PHE A 700 -1.04 -29.13 22.55
N ILE A 701 -0.75 -28.40 23.59
CA ILE A 701 0.00 -27.18 23.49
C ILE A 701 1.47 -27.54 23.41
N SER A 702 2.09 -27.20 22.29
CA SER A 702 3.53 -27.34 22.07
C SER A 702 4.28 -26.10 22.52
N TYR A 703 5.58 -26.25 22.75
CA TYR A 703 6.45 -25.12 23.14
C TYR A 703 7.62 -24.98 22.18
N GLY A 704 8.27 -23.85 22.30
CA GLY A 704 9.55 -23.58 21.67
C GLY A 704 9.41 -22.92 20.31
N GLY A 705 10.56 -22.73 19.67
CA GLY A 705 10.68 -21.97 18.46
C GLY A 705 10.75 -20.47 18.70
N PHE A 706 11.46 -19.81 17.81
CA PHE A 706 11.67 -18.37 17.89
C PHE A 706 10.39 -17.57 17.63
N MET A 707 9.44 -18.15 16.94
CA MET A 707 8.22 -17.49 16.46
C MET A 707 6.95 -18.31 16.72
N ALA A 708 5.87 -17.63 17.07
CA ALA A 708 4.58 -18.23 17.41
C ALA A 708 3.85 -18.87 16.22
N ASN A 709 3.24 -20.05 16.47
CA ASN A 709 2.27 -20.72 15.58
C ASN A 709 2.74 -20.98 14.12
N ARG A 710 4.03 -21.17 13.91
CA ARG A 710 4.57 -21.33 12.55
C ARG A 710 4.81 -22.76 12.16
N TYR A 711 5.24 -23.51 13.13
CA TYR A 711 5.67 -24.90 12.92
C TYR A 711 4.58 -25.86 13.34
N MET A 712 3.84 -25.51 14.38
CA MET A 712 2.74 -26.31 14.93
C MET A 712 1.56 -25.41 15.28
N GLU A 713 0.35 -25.92 15.11
CA GLU A 713 -0.84 -25.30 15.70
C GLU A 713 -0.74 -25.35 17.22
N ARG A 714 -1.30 -24.33 17.90
CA ARG A 714 -1.36 -24.24 19.35
C ARG A 714 0.02 -24.30 20.03
N GLN A 715 0.96 -23.55 19.47
CA GLN A 715 2.31 -23.42 19.99
C GLN A 715 2.47 -22.17 20.86
N ILE A 716 3.07 -22.31 22.04
CA ILE A 716 3.59 -21.21 22.85
C ILE A 716 5.04 -20.97 22.44
N PRO A 717 5.38 -19.83 21.82
CA PRO A 717 6.74 -19.55 21.41
C PRO A 717 7.61 -19.33 22.63
N PHE A 718 8.77 -20.00 22.64
CA PHE A 718 9.78 -19.75 23.67
C PHE A 718 11.16 -19.80 23.04
N PHE A 719 11.76 -18.66 22.87
CA PHE A 719 12.86 -18.37 21.96
C PHE A 719 14.13 -19.23 22.14
N ALA A 720 14.40 -19.74 23.31
CA ALA A 720 15.61 -20.54 23.57
C ALA A 720 15.35 -22.06 23.64
N VAL A 721 14.15 -22.49 23.30
CA VAL A 721 13.77 -23.90 23.27
C VAL A 721 13.50 -24.31 21.82
N PRO A 722 13.98 -25.47 21.33
CA PRO A 722 13.71 -25.94 19.98
C PRO A 722 12.22 -26.04 19.68
N THR A 723 11.87 -25.82 18.41
CA THR A 723 10.48 -25.93 17.93
C THR A 723 9.94 -27.35 18.06
N GLY A 724 8.63 -27.45 18.42
CA GLY A 724 7.91 -28.71 18.42
C GLY A 724 8.08 -29.56 19.67
N TYR A 725 8.61 -29.00 20.74
CA TYR A 725 8.63 -29.71 22.02
C TYR A 725 7.21 -29.89 22.57
N ILE A 726 6.80 -31.12 22.72
CA ILE A 726 5.49 -31.48 23.25
C ILE A 726 5.66 -31.99 24.68
N ALA A 727 5.11 -31.27 25.64
CA ALA A 727 4.95 -31.74 27.01
C ALA A 727 3.46 -31.90 27.30
N GLY A 728 3.02 -33.09 27.66
CA GLY A 728 1.62 -33.41 27.93
C GLY A 728 1.10 -32.76 29.21
N ASN A 729 0.96 -31.44 29.22
CA ASN A 729 0.61 -30.71 30.44
C ASN A 729 -0.74 -30.01 30.32
N ARG A 730 -1.45 -29.95 31.48
CA ARG A 730 -2.78 -29.32 31.53
C ARG A 730 -2.73 -27.82 31.65
N PHE A 731 -1.74 -27.29 32.36
CA PHE A 731 -1.57 -25.86 32.62
C PHE A 731 -0.25 -25.37 32.03
N ASN A 732 -0.29 -24.29 31.30
CA ASN A 732 0.85 -23.74 30.58
C ASN A 732 0.81 -22.22 30.65
N ALA A 733 1.93 -21.54 30.95
CA ALA A 733 2.01 -20.09 30.91
C ALA A 733 3.39 -19.62 30.49
N LEU A 734 3.43 -18.58 29.67
CA LEU A 734 4.62 -17.84 29.30
C LEU A 734 4.43 -16.37 29.64
N ALA A 735 5.43 -15.77 30.24
CA ALA A 735 5.58 -14.33 30.36
C ALA A 735 6.93 -13.91 29.76
N GLN A 736 6.93 -13.01 28.81
CA GLN A 736 8.12 -12.51 28.12
C GLN A 736 8.08 -11.00 28.00
N VAL A 737 9.23 -10.38 28.06
CA VAL A 737 9.41 -8.94 27.79
C VAL A 737 10.60 -8.76 26.87
N ASP A 738 10.35 -8.05 25.77
CA ASP A 738 11.38 -7.63 24.83
C ASP A 738 11.61 -6.12 24.96
N LEU A 739 12.87 -5.71 25.09
CA LEU A 739 13.33 -4.32 25.04
C LEU A 739 14.01 -4.12 23.70
N ARG A 740 13.35 -3.39 22.79
CA ARG A 740 13.84 -3.17 21.42
C ARG A 740 14.24 -1.73 21.20
N TYR A 741 15.47 -1.53 20.76
CA TYR A 741 16.01 -0.23 20.37
C TYR A 741 16.18 -0.18 18.85
N ARG A 742 15.56 0.84 18.21
CA ARG A 742 15.72 1.14 16.79
C ARG A 742 16.92 2.08 16.62
N PHE A 743 17.96 1.60 15.92
CA PHE A 743 19.08 2.42 15.49
C PHE A 743 19.13 2.41 13.97
N LEU A 744 19.20 3.54 13.30
CA LEU A 744 18.94 3.69 11.87
C LEU A 744 17.50 3.23 11.51
N ARG A 745 16.95 3.74 10.41
CA ARG A 745 15.51 3.60 10.08
C ARG A 745 14.96 2.15 10.02
N LYS A 746 15.81 1.15 9.73
CA LYS A 746 15.40 -0.25 9.48
C LYS A 746 16.16 -1.29 10.30
N ASN A 747 16.93 -0.90 11.30
CA ASN A 747 17.75 -1.79 12.09
C ASN A 747 17.35 -1.73 13.56
N PHE A 748 17.33 -2.90 14.21
CA PHE A 748 16.88 -3.03 15.58
C PHE A 748 17.84 -3.93 16.37
N VAL A 749 18.03 -3.62 17.64
CA VAL A 749 18.60 -4.52 18.65
C VAL A 749 17.52 -4.78 19.69
N THR A 750 17.28 -6.04 20.00
CA THR A 750 16.30 -6.46 21.01
C THR A 750 16.98 -7.28 22.08
N VAL A 751 16.77 -6.95 23.33
CA VAL A 751 17.10 -7.78 24.49
C VAL A 751 15.79 -8.35 25.02
N ARG A 752 15.75 -9.67 25.22
CA ARG A 752 14.54 -10.36 25.68
C ARG A 752 14.78 -11.19 26.92
N GLY A 753 13.76 -11.30 27.74
CA GLY A 753 13.72 -12.20 28.89
C GLY A 753 12.37 -12.89 28.97
N GLY A 754 12.36 -14.18 29.27
CA GLY A 754 11.13 -14.98 29.32
C GLY A 754 11.12 -16.02 30.43
N LEU A 755 9.92 -16.29 30.94
CA LEU A 755 9.62 -17.31 31.95
C LEU A 755 8.53 -18.24 31.42
N LEU A 756 8.79 -19.53 31.30
CA LEU A 756 7.85 -20.55 30.89
C LEU A 756 7.60 -21.52 32.02
N LYS A 757 6.33 -21.81 32.29
CA LYS A 757 5.91 -22.81 33.27
C LYS A 757 4.86 -23.74 32.67
N TRP A 758 4.91 -25.02 33.07
CA TRP A 758 3.91 -26.00 32.76
C TRP A 758 3.78 -27.06 33.86
N ASP A 759 2.60 -27.62 34.05
CA ASP A 759 2.37 -28.81 34.91
C ASP A 759 1.00 -29.45 34.65
N ARG A 760 0.79 -30.65 35.23
CA ARG A 760 -0.43 -31.43 35.14
C ARG A 760 -1.51 -30.94 36.10
N THR A 761 -1.14 -30.50 37.30
CA THR A 761 -2.09 -30.01 38.30
C THR A 761 -1.89 -28.53 38.57
N TRP A 762 -2.94 -27.82 38.97
CA TRP A 762 -2.83 -26.41 39.31
C TRP A 762 -1.92 -26.18 40.53
N ARG A 763 -1.95 -27.14 41.47
CA ARG A 763 -1.11 -27.03 42.67
C ARG A 763 0.37 -27.10 42.31
N ASP A 764 0.76 -28.06 41.51
CA ASP A 764 2.14 -28.25 41.12
C ASP A 764 2.59 -27.13 40.15
N PHE A 765 1.72 -26.70 39.24
CA PHE A 765 1.95 -25.56 38.34
C PHE A 765 2.32 -24.27 39.09
N VAL A 766 1.65 -23.99 40.22
CA VAL A 766 1.99 -22.79 41.02
C VAL A 766 3.36 -22.93 41.65
N HIS A 767 3.79 -24.12 42.07
CA HIS A 767 5.01 -24.37 42.82
C HIS A 767 6.23 -24.75 41.93
N VAL A 768 6.03 -25.20 40.68
CA VAL A 768 7.10 -25.60 39.79
C VAL A 768 8.03 -24.41 39.49
N HIS A 769 9.33 -24.68 39.45
CA HIS A 769 10.30 -23.68 39.06
C HIS A 769 10.15 -23.35 37.57
N PRO A 770 10.14 -22.07 37.18
CA PRO A 770 10.02 -21.70 35.78
C PRO A 770 11.29 -22.10 34.99
N VAL A 771 11.09 -22.43 33.74
CA VAL A 771 12.14 -22.38 32.74
C VAL A 771 12.33 -20.90 32.38
N TYR A 772 13.56 -20.39 32.47
CA TYR A 772 13.87 -19.01 32.16
C TYR A 772 14.92 -18.90 31.09
N ALA A 773 14.77 -17.90 30.24
CA ALA A 773 15.66 -17.63 29.16
C ALA A 773 15.94 -16.12 29.03
N VAL A 774 17.13 -15.82 28.53
CA VAL A 774 17.57 -14.49 28.16
C VAL A 774 18.21 -14.52 26.78
N GLY A 775 18.06 -13.46 26.00
CA GLY A 775 18.64 -13.41 24.67
C GLY A 775 18.82 -11.98 24.16
N ALA A 776 19.67 -11.87 23.14
CA ALA A 776 19.87 -10.66 22.38
C ALA A 776 19.71 -10.96 20.88
N GLU A 777 19.03 -10.09 20.17
CA GLU A 777 18.75 -10.20 18.75
C GLU A 777 19.17 -8.94 18.03
N TYR A 778 19.84 -9.08 16.90
CA TYR A 778 19.91 -8.07 15.86
C TYR A 778 18.89 -8.40 14.78
N SER A 779 18.11 -7.42 14.36
CA SER A 779 17.16 -7.58 13.27
C SER A 779 17.14 -6.39 12.32
N ARG A 780 16.81 -6.68 11.04
CA ARG A 780 16.72 -5.69 9.98
C ARG A 780 15.50 -5.96 9.10
N GLN A 781 14.75 -4.91 8.81
CA GLN A 781 13.66 -4.98 7.84
C GLN A 781 14.22 -4.98 6.42
N THR A 782 13.92 -6.01 5.63
CA THR A 782 14.37 -6.17 4.23
C THR A 782 13.16 -6.33 3.29
N LEU A 783 13.41 -6.24 1.99
CA LEU A 783 12.35 -6.44 0.97
C LEU A 783 11.80 -7.88 0.92
N VAL A 784 12.60 -8.84 1.36
CA VAL A 784 12.22 -10.28 1.39
C VAL A 784 11.75 -10.74 2.77
N GLY A 785 11.44 -9.79 3.66
CA GLY A 785 11.03 -10.06 5.04
C GLY A 785 12.12 -9.70 6.07
N PRO A 786 11.86 -9.85 7.36
CA PRO A 786 12.84 -9.56 8.41
C PRO A 786 14.03 -10.50 8.36
N LEU A 787 15.25 -9.94 8.44
CA LEU A 787 16.46 -10.65 8.79
C LEU A 787 16.61 -10.63 10.31
N ARG A 788 16.88 -11.76 10.94
CA ARG A 788 17.07 -11.90 12.39
C ARG A 788 18.28 -12.78 12.72
N LEU A 789 19.09 -12.31 13.65
CA LEU A 789 20.24 -13.03 14.20
C LEU A 789 20.16 -12.91 15.71
N ALA A 790 20.06 -14.02 16.43
CA ALA A 790 19.93 -14.02 17.88
C ALA A 790 20.89 -14.98 18.55
N ALA A 791 21.37 -14.60 19.73
CA ALA A 791 22.09 -15.42 20.67
C ALA A 791 21.30 -15.48 21.97
N GLN A 792 21.10 -16.65 22.51
CA GLN A 792 20.17 -16.87 23.62
C GLN A 792 20.65 -17.98 24.54
N TRP A 793 20.22 -17.88 25.80
CA TRP A 793 20.52 -18.86 26.81
C TRP A 793 19.28 -19.21 27.62
N CYS A 794 19.13 -20.47 27.96
CA CYS A 794 18.04 -21.02 28.77
C CYS A 794 18.59 -21.98 29.80
N ASN A 795 18.03 -22.00 30.99
CA ASN A 795 18.42 -22.95 32.05
C ASN A 795 18.14 -24.41 31.69
N LEU A 796 17.35 -24.69 30.66
CA LEU A 796 17.02 -26.04 30.22
C LEU A 796 17.91 -26.53 29.06
N THR A 797 18.12 -25.69 28.06
CA THR A 797 18.79 -26.02 26.79
C THR A 797 20.22 -25.48 26.68
N GLY A 798 20.66 -24.61 27.63
CA GLY A 798 21.94 -23.94 27.56
C GLY A 798 21.97 -22.84 26.51
N PHE A 799 23.12 -22.61 25.90
CA PHE A 799 23.33 -21.57 24.90
C PHE A 799 22.88 -22.05 23.50
N THR A 800 22.08 -21.26 22.83
CA THR A 800 21.58 -21.50 21.46
C THR A 800 21.69 -20.26 20.61
N VAL A 801 21.71 -20.44 19.30
CA VAL A 801 21.68 -19.32 18.34
C VAL A 801 20.50 -19.49 17.38
N TYR A 802 19.99 -18.37 16.88
CA TYR A 802 18.96 -18.36 15.83
C TYR A 802 19.40 -17.44 14.68
N ALA A 803 19.17 -17.88 13.46
CA ALA A 803 19.32 -17.06 12.28
C ALA A 803 18.15 -17.32 11.32
N GLY A 804 17.58 -16.28 10.77
CA GLY A 804 16.47 -16.42 9.83
C GLY A 804 16.27 -15.17 8.98
N ILE A 805 15.76 -15.39 7.77
CA ILE A 805 15.35 -14.35 6.83
C ILE A 805 14.05 -14.77 6.14
N GLY A 806 13.13 -13.87 5.96
CA GLY A 806 11.90 -14.09 5.19
C GLY A 806 10.64 -13.77 5.95
N PHE A 807 9.52 -13.91 5.24
CA PHE A 807 8.19 -13.66 5.78
C PHE A 807 7.69 -14.85 6.60
N GLU A 808 6.77 -14.57 7.47
CA GLU A 808 6.16 -15.53 8.37
C GLU A 808 4.88 -16.14 7.77
N PHE A 809 4.88 -17.44 7.43
CA PHE A 809 3.75 -18.19 6.90
C PHE A 809 3.65 -19.62 7.44
#